data_e0d2c84682c9ade5e83d8ef4fd080261
#
_entry.id   e0d2c84682c9ade5e83d8ef4fd080261
#
_cell.length_a   1.000
_cell.length_b   1.000
_cell.length_c   1.000
_cell.angle_alpha   90.00
_cell.angle_beta   90.00
_cell.angle_gamma   90.00
#
_symmetry.space_group_name_H-M   'P 1'
#
loop_
_entity.id
_entity.type
_entity.pdbx_description
1 polymer ?
#
loop_
_entity_poly.entity_id
_entity_poly.type
_entity_poly.pdbx_seq_one_letter_code
_entity_poly.pdbx_strand_id
1 'polypeptide(L)'
;MIENTVMLLIIVPILFSLLFVALPKSLYKYLAWAFFIIGVALSVNLVLDGTGVVQIGEPNFAMFENIVLILEVLIILFILAVSAKYKNWPTLGLGIVSAALFAYTFTNVPGVEGASLNIDQFSQIMILIVNIVGTAIILFATGYMDEYEEHRHLNRQKIFYFTMSFFLGAMNGLVMADTLGWLFLFWELTTLCSFVLISYNMDEEGINNGFRALALNLVGGIALSIGIILLATKYEISTLSGIGTYAGTDAAAMATVALPVALLCIGGFAKSAQMPFQSWLLGAMVAPTPVSALLHSSTMVNAGVFLVVKLVPAFAGSSLGTAIAVYGSFTFVMCSALALSQRNAKRVLAYSTIANLGLIIASAGIGTPLAVAAAIMLILFHAISKALLFLCTGEIEHTIGSRDIEDMSGLINKAPLLTTLAALGMVSMLLPPFGVLLTKWVSMEAASSNPVVIVFLVLGSALTTVYYAKWLGTILSSSMDKNAVPHKKPETYFPLSFLGLAIVVTSIFVFSIYNYFIKPQVEILLKTAPVISGQAGQFTSEIGAFAYAAIFVVLALAVLIYLATKNMFTPRTSSYYMCGENNLEKDRLMFRNGLCSYEKSSVSNIYLQNTFGESKLTTLGYAISIILIVIALAGGVGL
;
A
#
# COMPACT_ATOMS: atom_id res chain seq x y z
N MET A 1 -26.01 9.22 -14.68
CA MET A 1 -25.46 9.64 -13.37
C MET A 1 -24.02 9.17 -13.25
N ILE A 2 -23.71 7.92 -13.51
CA ILE A 2 -22.35 7.36 -13.36
C ILE A 2 -21.26 8.13 -14.13
N GLU A 3 -21.52 8.57 -15.36
CA GLU A 3 -20.56 9.34 -16.18
C GLU A 3 -20.11 10.64 -15.48
N ASN A 4 -21.07 11.39 -14.94
CA ASN A 4 -20.76 12.64 -14.25
C ASN A 4 -19.95 12.38 -12.96
N THR A 5 -20.30 11.35 -12.20
CA THR A 5 -19.57 10.97 -10.98
C THR A 5 -18.14 10.54 -11.29
N VAL A 6 -17.96 9.76 -12.35
CA VAL A 6 -16.64 9.30 -12.82
C VAL A 6 -15.76 10.49 -13.24
N MET A 7 -16.29 11.41 -14.02
CA MET A 7 -15.56 12.63 -14.41
C MET A 7 -15.22 13.51 -13.20
N LEU A 8 -16.14 13.68 -12.26
CA LEU A 8 -15.89 14.45 -11.04
C LEU A 8 -14.80 13.81 -10.17
N LEU A 9 -14.71 12.49 -10.10
CA LEU A 9 -13.68 11.79 -9.34
C LEU A 9 -12.26 12.04 -9.87
N ILE A 10 -12.11 12.35 -11.16
CA ILE A 10 -10.82 12.75 -11.75
C ILE A 10 -10.61 14.26 -11.61
N ILE A 11 -11.63 15.07 -11.94
CA ILE A 11 -11.50 16.52 -12.04
C ILE A 11 -11.40 17.19 -10.66
N VAL A 12 -12.16 16.74 -9.66
CA VAL A 12 -12.17 17.36 -8.32
C VAL A 12 -10.80 17.33 -7.65
N PRO A 13 -10.06 16.22 -7.59
CA PRO A 13 -8.70 16.23 -7.04
C PRO A 13 -7.75 17.17 -7.79
N ILE A 14 -7.87 17.26 -9.13
CA ILE A 14 -7.09 18.21 -9.95
C ILE A 14 -7.45 19.65 -9.60
N LEU A 15 -8.75 19.95 -9.46
CA LEU A 15 -9.21 21.28 -9.04
C LEU A 15 -8.66 21.64 -7.66
N PHE A 16 -8.73 20.73 -6.68
CA PHE A 16 -8.17 20.96 -5.34
C PHE A 16 -6.66 21.15 -5.39
N SER A 17 -5.94 20.44 -6.29
CA SER A 17 -4.52 20.65 -6.47
C SER A 17 -4.19 22.09 -6.90
N LEU A 18 -4.96 22.65 -7.81
CA LEU A 18 -4.83 24.05 -8.25
C LEU A 18 -5.24 25.05 -7.15
N LEU A 19 -6.30 24.75 -6.37
CA LEU A 19 -6.73 25.59 -5.25
C LEU A 19 -5.67 25.70 -4.16
N PHE A 20 -4.95 24.63 -3.83
CA PHE A 20 -3.82 24.65 -2.88
C PHE A 20 -2.64 25.53 -3.35
N VAL A 21 -2.45 25.69 -4.66
CA VAL A 21 -1.43 26.60 -5.20
C VAL A 21 -1.92 28.05 -5.18
N ALA A 22 -3.21 28.28 -5.55
CA ALA A 22 -3.78 29.61 -5.73
C ALA A 22 -4.06 30.32 -4.39
N LEU A 23 -4.48 29.57 -3.38
CA LEU A 23 -4.94 30.14 -2.11
C LEU A 23 -3.81 30.23 -1.06
N PRO A 24 -3.94 31.12 -0.06
CA PRO A 24 -2.95 31.26 1.01
C PRO A 24 -2.98 30.07 1.99
N LYS A 25 -1.84 29.81 2.65
CA LYS A 25 -1.66 28.69 3.61
C LYS A 25 -2.72 28.68 4.73
N SER A 26 -3.20 29.84 5.17
CA SER A 26 -4.23 29.94 6.22
C SER A 26 -5.54 29.23 5.87
N LEU A 27 -5.81 28.99 4.60
CA LEU A 27 -7.03 28.30 4.12
C LEU A 27 -6.82 26.79 3.91
N TYR A 28 -5.60 26.25 3.98
CA TYR A 28 -5.30 24.85 3.65
C TYR A 28 -6.10 23.87 4.49
N LYS A 29 -6.27 24.12 5.80
CA LYS A 29 -7.09 23.26 6.66
C LYS A 29 -8.55 23.19 6.21
N TYR A 30 -9.14 24.32 5.81
CA TYR A 30 -10.54 24.36 5.34
C TYR A 30 -10.67 23.67 3.98
N LEU A 31 -9.70 23.86 3.09
CA LEU A 31 -9.64 23.16 1.81
C LEU A 31 -9.53 21.65 2.01
N ALA A 32 -8.67 21.19 2.93
CA ALA A 32 -8.51 19.79 3.21
C ALA A 32 -9.78 19.16 3.80
N TRP A 33 -10.49 19.86 4.69
CA TRP A 33 -11.79 19.42 5.18
C TRP A 33 -12.84 19.35 4.06
N ALA A 34 -12.92 20.36 3.20
CA ALA A 34 -13.82 20.36 2.06
C ALA A 34 -13.48 19.20 1.11
N PHE A 35 -12.20 18.98 0.83
CA PHE A 35 -11.73 17.91 -0.02
C PHE A 35 -12.06 16.52 0.55
N PHE A 36 -11.90 16.34 1.87
CA PHE A 36 -12.27 15.09 2.55
C PHE A 36 -13.78 14.83 2.42
N ILE A 37 -14.63 15.81 2.73
CA ILE A 37 -16.08 15.66 2.67
C ILE A 37 -16.55 15.37 1.24
N ILE A 38 -16.05 16.12 0.26
CA ILE A 38 -16.42 15.94 -1.16
C ILE A 38 -15.90 14.60 -1.68
N GLY A 39 -14.66 14.21 -1.34
CA GLY A 39 -14.07 12.93 -1.72
C GLY A 39 -14.87 11.74 -1.20
N VAL A 40 -15.28 11.79 0.08
CA VAL A 40 -16.17 10.77 0.67
C VAL A 40 -17.52 10.75 -0.05
N ALA A 41 -18.14 11.91 -0.26
CA ALA A 41 -19.47 12.01 -0.89
C ALA A 41 -19.46 11.46 -2.32
N LEU A 42 -18.45 11.82 -3.14
CA LEU A 42 -18.32 11.34 -4.52
C LEU A 42 -18.08 9.82 -4.57
N SER A 43 -17.26 9.29 -3.65
CA SER A 43 -16.98 7.86 -3.61
C SER A 43 -18.21 7.04 -3.20
N VAL A 44 -18.98 7.54 -2.22
CA VAL A 44 -20.26 6.92 -1.83
C VAL A 44 -21.29 7.03 -2.96
N ASN A 45 -21.35 8.18 -3.64
CA ASN A 45 -22.25 8.34 -4.77
C ASN A 45 -21.93 7.37 -5.91
N LEU A 46 -20.65 7.13 -6.21
CA LEU A 46 -20.24 6.12 -7.20
C LEU A 46 -20.73 4.71 -6.84
N VAL A 47 -20.66 4.33 -5.57
CA VAL A 47 -21.17 3.03 -5.11
C VAL A 47 -22.70 2.95 -5.29
N LEU A 48 -23.43 4.04 -5.03
CA LEU A 48 -24.88 4.13 -5.22
C LEU A 48 -25.28 4.15 -6.72
N ASP A 49 -24.47 4.76 -7.59
CA ASP A 49 -24.67 4.77 -9.05
C ASP A 49 -24.45 3.37 -9.66
N GLY A 50 -23.77 2.45 -8.94
CA GLY A 50 -23.55 1.06 -9.35
C GLY A 50 -22.27 0.86 -10.20
N THR A 51 -22.27 -0.21 -10.98
CA THR A 51 -21.18 -0.58 -11.88
C THR A 51 -21.56 -0.33 -13.34
N GLY A 52 -20.57 -0.06 -14.18
CA GLY A 52 -20.81 0.18 -15.61
C GLY A 52 -19.55 0.55 -16.37
N VAL A 53 -19.68 0.59 -17.69
CA VAL A 53 -18.61 1.05 -18.58
C VAL A 53 -19.01 2.41 -19.12
N VAL A 54 -18.15 3.41 -18.91
CA VAL A 54 -18.29 4.74 -19.47
C VAL A 54 -17.42 4.80 -20.72
N GLN A 55 -18.06 4.98 -21.87
CA GLN A 55 -17.36 5.15 -23.14
C GLN A 55 -17.26 6.63 -23.49
N ILE A 56 -16.06 7.07 -23.83
CA ILE A 56 -15.78 8.41 -24.31
C ILE A 56 -15.64 8.31 -25.82
N GLY A 57 -16.74 8.61 -26.52
CA GLY A 57 -16.79 8.61 -27.99
C GLY A 57 -16.65 10.03 -28.58
N GLU A 58 -16.67 10.12 -29.92
CA GLU A 58 -16.67 11.40 -30.66
C GLU A 58 -17.86 12.30 -30.27
N PRO A 59 -17.70 13.64 -30.21
CA PRO A 59 -16.47 14.38 -30.57
C PRO A 59 -15.48 14.56 -29.42
N ASN A 60 -15.82 14.14 -28.20
CA ASN A 60 -15.01 14.38 -27.00
C ASN A 60 -13.72 13.54 -27.00
N PHE A 61 -13.76 12.36 -27.62
CA PHE A 61 -12.62 11.41 -27.64
C PHE A 61 -11.35 12.05 -28.21
N ALA A 62 -11.45 12.67 -29.40
CA ALA A 62 -10.29 13.31 -30.05
C ALA A 62 -9.67 14.41 -29.17
N MET A 63 -10.48 15.17 -28.43
CA MET A 63 -9.97 16.17 -27.49
C MET A 63 -9.20 15.52 -26.33
N PHE A 64 -9.77 14.48 -25.71
CA PHE A 64 -9.11 13.79 -24.59
C PHE A 64 -7.86 13.05 -25.05
N GLU A 65 -7.87 12.42 -26.23
CA GLU A 65 -6.70 11.73 -26.77
C GLU A 65 -5.54 12.70 -27.02
N ASN A 66 -5.82 13.89 -27.56
CA ASN A 66 -4.80 14.94 -27.69
C ASN A 66 -4.26 15.39 -26.33
N ILE A 67 -5.11 15.49 -25.29
CA ILE A 67 -4.66 15.81 -23.92
C ILE A 67 -3.74 14.71 -23.39
N VAL A 68 -4.11 13.45 -23.55
CA VAL A 68 -3.29 12.27 -23.18
C VAL A 68 -1.92 12.36 -23.85
N LEU A 69 -1.89 12.53 -25.16
CA LEU A 69 -0.66 12.66 -25.96
C LEU A 69 0.24 13.81 -25.45
N ILE A 70 -0.34 14.98 -25.23
CA ILE A 70 0.41 16.15 -24.72
C ILE A 70 0.99 15.86 -23.34
N LEU A 71 0.20 15.24 -22.44
CA LEU A 71 0.66 14.90 -21.10
C LEU A 71 1.79 13.87 -21.13
N GLU A 72 1.71 12.84 -21.97
CA GLU A 72 2.78 11.83 -22.11
C GLU A 72 4.07 12.47 -22.62
N VAL A 73 4.01 13.32 -23.63
CA VAL A 73 5.17 14.07 -24.12
C VAL A 73 5.76 14.95 -23.00
N LEU A 74 4.92 15.66 -22.24
CA LEU A 74 5.38 16.50 -21.13
C LEU A 74 6.05 15.69 -20.03
N ILE A 75 5.52 14.50 -19.69
CA ILE A 75 6.13 13.60 -18.71
C ILE A 75 7.51 13.15 -19.18
N ILE A 76 7.65 12.70 -20.43
CA ILE A 76 8.91 12.27 -21.00
C ILE A 76 9.93 13.43 -21.00
N LEU A 77 9.53 14.60 -21.45
CA LEU A 77 10.40 15.80 -21.47
C LEU A 77 10.84 16.19 -20.05
N PHE A 78 9.94 16.11 -19.07
CA PHE A 78 10.27 16.37 -17.67
C PHE A 78 11.30 15.37 -17.15
N ILE A 79 11.11 14.07 -17.39
CA ILE A 79 12.05 13.00 -16.97
C ILE A 79 13.43 13.24 -17.57
N LEU A 80 13.51 13.52 -18.88
CA LEU A 80 14.77 13.78 -19.58
C LEU A 80 15.45 15.06 -19.03
N ALA A 81 14.70 16.15 -18.88
CA ALA A 81 15.23 17.42 -18.39
C ALA A 81 15.78 17.33 -16.96
N VAL A 82 15.02 16.67 -16.06
CA VAL A 82 15.43 16.52 -14.65
C VAL A 82 16.62 15.55 -14.55
N SER A 83 16.61 14.45 -15.28
CA SER A 83 17.73 13.50 -15.30
C SER A 83 19.02 14.13 -15.84
N ALA A 84 18.93 14.94 -16.90
CA ALA A 84 20.07 15.70 -17.45
C ALA A 84 20.57 16.77 -16.45
N LYS A 85 19.65 17.53 -15.82
CA LYS A 85 19.99 18.57 -14.84
C LYS A 85 20.78 18.01 -13.65
N TYR A 86 20.36 16.88 -13.12
CA TYR A 86 21.02 16.22 -11.97
C TYR A 86 22.11 15.21 -12.38
N LYS A 87 22.40 15.08 -13.68
CA LYS A 87 23.41 14.16 -14.25
C LYS A 87 23.17 12.70 -13.83
N ASN A 88 21.90 12.30 -13.71
CA ASN A 88 21.55 10.93 -13.42
C ASN A 88 21.44 10.11 -14.71
N TRP A 89 22.60 9.59 -15.17
CA TRP A 89 22.72 8.90 -16.45
C TRP A 89 21.85 7.64 -16.58
N PRO A 90 21.70 6.79 -15.53
CA PRO A 90 20.82 5.64 -15.62
C PRO A 90 19.36 6.03 -15.90
N THR A 91 18.82 7.02 -15.17
CA THR A 91 17.45 7.48 -15.38
C THR A 91 17.30 8.18 -16.74
N LEU A 92 18.31 8.92 -17.19
CA LEU A 92 18.31 9.53 -18.52
C LEU A 92 18.23 8.45 -19.61
N GLY A 93 19.03 7.38 -19.51
CA GLY A 93 18.99 6.26 -20.45
C GLY A 93 17.63 5.59 -20.49
N LEU A 94 17.02 5.30 -19.33
CA LEU A 94 15.66 4.75 -19.24
C LEU A 94 14.61 5.70 -19.83
N GLY A 95 14.74 7.01 -19.61
CA GLY A 95 13.87 8.02 -20.21
C GLY A 95 13.96 8.06 -21.74
N ILE A 96 15.16 7.89 -22.30
CA ILE A 96 15.35 7.79 -23.76
C ILE A 96 14.68 6.52 -24.31
N VAL A 97 14.81 5.38 -23.62
CA VAL A 97 14.12 4.14 -24.00
C VAL A 97 12.60 4.32 -23.95
N SER A 98 12.08 4.95 -22.89
CA SER A 98 10.64 5.24 -22.79
C SER A 98 10.17 6.16 -23.93
N ALA A 99 10.96 7.18 -24.30
CA ALA A 99 10.66 8.06 -25.42
C ALA A 99 10.64 7.31 -26.76
N ALA A 100 11.58 6.38 -26.97
CA ALA A 100 11.62 5.56 -28.17
C ALA A 100 10.41 4.61 -28.27
N LEU A 101 10.03 3.98 -27.16
CA LEU A 101 8.82 3.12 -27.09
C LEU A 101 7.55 3.94 -27.34
N PHE A 102 7.45 5.13 -26.76
CA PHE A 102 6.33 6.04 -27.02
C PHE A 102 6.23 6.43 -28.51
N ALA A 103 7.34 6.82 -29.12
CA ALA A 103 7.39 7.14 -30.56
C ALA A 103 7.00 5.91 -31.42
N TYR A 104 7.45 4.72 -31.04
CA TYR A 104 7.06 3.48 -31.72
C TYR A 104 5.55 3.20 -31.58
N THR A 105 5.00 3.37 -30.37
CA THR A 105 3.56 3.21 -30.11
C THR A 105 2.74 4.17 -30.98
N PHE A 106 3.14 5.44 -31.00
CA PHE A 106 2.45 6.48 -31.79
C PHE A 106 2.43 6.21 -33.30
N THR A 107 3.49 5.58 -33.84
CA THR A 107 3.61 5.35 -35.29
C THR A 107 3.06 3.98 -35.74
N ASN A 108 3.06 2.96 -34.86
CA ASN A 108 2.82 1.58 -35.28
C ASN A 108 1.63 0.91 -34.58
N VAL A 109 1.13 1.47 -33.49
CA VAL A 109 -0.04 0.92 -32.81
C VAL A 109 -1.30 1.55 -33.41
N PRO A 110 -2.28 0.75 -33.89
CA PRO A 110 -3.53 1.28 -34.40
C PRO A 110 -4.24 2.15 -33.36
N GLY A 111 -4.74 3.31 -33.78
CA GLY A 111 -5.58 4.15 -32.93
C GLY A 111 -6.84 3.42 -32.49
N VAL A 112 -7.28 3.68 -31.27
CA VAL A 112 -8.52 3.10 -30.72
C VAL A 112 -9.67 4.06 -31.06
N GLU A 113 -10.83 3.54 -31.50
CA GLU A 113 -12.01 4.37 -31.86
C GLU A 113 -12.76 4.92 -30.63
N GLY A 114 -12.20 4.86 -29.43
CA GLY A 114 -12.78 5.38 -28.20
C GLY A 114 -12.02 4.92 -26.96
N ALA A 115 -12.14 5.66 -25.88
CA ALA A 115 -11.61 5.25 -24.59
C ALA A 115 -12.72 4.75 -23.68
N SER A 116 -12.45 3.68 -22.95
CA SER A 116 -13.36 3.12 -21.98
C SER A 116 -12.82 3.23 -20.56
N LEU A 117 -13.69 3.67 -19.65
CA LEU A 117 -13.48 3.60 -18.21
C LEU A 117 -14.42 2.52 -17.65
N ASN A 118 -13.86 1.51 -17.02
CA ASN A 118 -14.61 0.38 -16.48
C ASN A 118 -14.72 0.49 -14.95
N ILE A 119 -15.93 0.67 -14.48
CA ILE A 119 -16.26 0.79 -13.07
C ILE A 119 -16.91 -0.52 -12.61
N ASP A 120 -16.09 -1.46 -12.21
CA ASP A 120 -16.54 -2.68 -11.53
C ASP A 120 -16.42 -2.56 -10.00
N GLN A 121 -16.83 -3.57 -9.27
CA GLN A 121 -16.80 -3.57 -7.80
C GLN A 121 -15.37 -3.42 -7.25
N PHE A 122 -14.36 -3.95 -7.92
CA PHE A 122 -12.98 -3.80 -7.51
C PHE A 122 -12.47 -2.36 -7.72
N SER A 123 -12.82 -1.74 -8.84
CA SER A 123 -12.57 -0.30 -9.07
C SER A 123 -13.27 0.57 -8.02
N GLN A 124 -14.49 0.23 -7.62
CA GLN A 124 -15.21 0.92 -6.54
C GLN A 124 -14.47 0.81 -5.19
N ILE A 125 -13.99 -0.38 -4.80
CA ILE A 125 -13.16 -0.56 -3.60
C ILE A 125 -11.92 0.33 -3.67
N MET A 126 -11.22 0.34 -4.80
CA MET A 126 -10.02 1.15 -4.97
C MET A 126 -10.31 2.64 -4.87
N ILE A 127 -11.41 3.11 -5.47
CA ILE A 127 -11.85 4.51 -5.41
C ILE A 127 -12.20 4.91 -3.97
N LEU A 128 -12.89 4.04 -3.21
CA LEU A 128 -13.14 4.25 -1.78
C LEU A 128 -11.83 4.40 -1.00
N ILE A 129 -10.85 3.54 -1.25
CA ILE A 129 -9.52 3.61 -0.61
C ILE A 129 -8.81 4.93 -1.01
N VAL A 130 -8.73 5.25 -2.29
CA VAL A 130 -8.01 6.42 -2.80
C VAL A 130 -8.60 7.70 -2.22
N ASN A 131 -9.92 7.87 -2.27
CA ASN A 131 -10.54 9.13 -1.86
C ASN A 131 -10.75 9.22 -0.35
N ILE A 132 -11.23 8.17 0.33
CA ILE A 132 -11.50 8.26 1.77
C ILE A 132 -10.18 8.27 2.55
N VAL A 133 -9.30 7.29 2.30
CA VAL A 133 -8.03 7.21 3.02
C VAL A 133 -7.07 8.30 2.54
N GLY A 134 -6.97 8.55 1.22
CA GLY A 134 -6.06 9.55 0.66
C GLY A 134 -6.41 10.97 1.11
N THR A 135 -7.69 11.38 1.11
CA THR A 135 -8.08 12.70 1.58
C THR A 135 -7.96 12.85 3.10
N ALA A 136 -8.17 11.78 3.89
CA ALA A 136 -7.89 11.76 5.32
C ALA A 136 -6.38 11.99 5.60
N ILE A 137 -5.49 11.43 4.78
CA ILE A 137 -4.04 11.67 4.88
C ILE A 137 -3.71 13.13 4.53
N ILE A 138 -4.35 13.73 3.52
CA ILE A 138 -4.15 15.15 3.19
C ILE A 138 -4.64 16.05 4.33
N LEU A 139 -5.76 15.70 4.96
CA LEU A 139 -6.27 16.42 6.13
C LEU A 139 -5.27 16.34 7.30
N PHE A 140 -4.76 15.15 7.62
CA PHE A 140 -3.71 14.97 8.62
C PHE A 140 -2.48 15.83 8.31
N ALA A 141 -2.08 15.90 7.03
CA ALA A 141 -0.91 16.66 6.62
C ALA A 141 -1.02 18.14 6.99
N THR A 142 -2.23 18.74 7.05
CA THR A 142 -2.39 20.16 7.42
C THR A 142 -2.04 20.45 8.88
N GLY A 143 -2.14 19.46 9.76
CA GLY A 143 -1.66 19.58 11.14
C GLY A 143 -0.16 19.26 11.31
N TYR A 144 0.39 18.43 10.40
CA TYR A 144 1.74 17.89 10.46
C TYR A 144 2.80 18.76 9.76
N MET A 145 2.49 19.32 8.57
CA MET A 145 3.50 19.92 7.69
C MET A 145 4.04 21.27 8.18
N ASP A 146 3.29 22.04 8.97
CA ASP A 146 3.78 23.32 9.49
C ASP A 146 5.01 23.10 10.38
N GLU A 147 4.91 22.19 11.33
CA GLU A 147 5.98 21.83 12.26
C GLU A 147 7.14 21.14 11.53
N TYR A 148 6.83 20.25 10.56
CA TYR A 148 7.84 19.57 9.75
C TYR A 148 8.69 20.55 8.94
N GLU A 149 8.08 21.56 8.28
CA GLU A 149 8.80 22.58 7.50
C GLU A 149 9.58 23.55 8.39
N GLU A 150 9.04 23.93 9.56
CA GLU A 150 9.71 24.81 10.52
C GLU A 150 11.03 24.18 10.98
N HIS A 151 11.01 22.91 11.37
CA HIS A 151 12.22 22.18 11.79
C HIS A 151 13.28 22.03 10.69
N ARG A 152 12.86 22.03 9.41
CA ARG A 152 13.76 21.85 8.26
C ARG A 152 14.01 23.13 7.47
N HIS A 153 13.47 24.26 7.89
CA HIS A 153 13.58 25.55 7.21
C HIS A 153 13.12 25.50 5.73
N LEU A 154 12.04 24.75 5.45
CA LEU A 154 11.45 24.61 4.13
C LEU A 154 10.23 25.54 3.98
N ASN A 155 9.87 25.88 2.74
CA ASN A 155 8.65 26.61 2.39
C ASN A 155 8.10 26.11 1.06
N ARG A 156 7.61 24.88 1.03
CA ARG A 156 7.24 24.18 -0.21
C ARG A 156 5.86 23.51 -0.15
N GLN A 157 5.03 23.83 0.83
CA GLN A 157 3.73 23.22 1.03
C GLN A 157 2.82 23.33 -0.21
N LYS A 158 2.94 24.40 -1.01
CA LYS A 158 2.17 24.52 -2.26
C LYS A 158 2.40 23.34 -3.20
N ILE A 159 3.67 22.99 -3.43
CA ILE A 159 4.05 21.85 -4.28
C ILE A 159 3.60 20.54 -3.62
N PHE A 160 3.72 20.44 -2.30
CA PHE A 160 3.31 19.28 -1.54
C PHE A 160 1.81 18.97 -1.74
N TYR A 161 0.93 19.92 -1.41
CA TYR A 161 -0.52 19.72 -1.50
C TYR A 161 -1.00 19.61 -2.95
N PHE A 162 -0.37 20.36 -3.87
CA PHE A 162 -0.61 20.19 -5.30
C PHE A 162 -0.38 18.74 -5.71
N THR A 163 0.82 18.21 -5.44
CA THR A 163 1.20 16.87 -5.88
C THR A 163 0.39 15.79 -5.17
N MET A 164 0.11 15.93 -3.86
CA MET A 164 -0.72 14.99 -3.11
C MET A 164 -2.14 14.89 -3.68
N SER A 165 -2.78 16.04 -3.95
CA SER A 165 -4.14 16.07 -4.50
C SER A 165 -4.19 15.59 -5.95
N PHE A 166 -3.23 16.02 -6.77
CA PHE A 166 -3.11 15.58 -8.17
C PHE A 166 -2.89 14.06 -8.26
N PHE A 167 -2.12 13.50 -7.33
CA PHE A 167 -1.90 12.06 -7.24
C PHE A 167 -3.20 11.28 -7.03
N LEU A 168 -4.13 11.76 -6.20
CA LEU A 168 -5.43 11.10 -6.04
C LEU A 168 -6.24 11.11 -7.34
N GLY A 169 -6.20 12.20 -8.11
CA GLY A 169 -6.83 12.27 -9.43
C GLY A 169 -6.22 11.27 -10.41
N ALA A 170 -4.89 11.18 -10.47
CA ALA A 170 -4.20 10.21 -11.31
C ALA A 170 -4.52 8.75 -10.90
N MET A 171 -4.63 8.47 -9.60
CA MET A 171 -5.03 7.15 -9.10
C MET A 171 -6.47 6.80 -9.43
N ASN A 172 -7.40 7.76 -9.31
CA ASN A 172 -8.79 7.54 -9.72
C ASN A 172 -8.87 7.20 -11.22
N GLY A 173 -8.15 7.94 -12.07
CA GLY A 173 -8.06 7.63 -13.50
C GLY A 173 -7.49 6.25 -13.76
N LEU A 174 -6.41 5.87 -13.05
CA LEU A 174 -5.74 4.58 -13.21
C LEU A 174 -6.67 3.40 -12.90
N VAL A 175 -7.39 3.44 -11.79
CA VAL A 175 -8.24 2.31 -11.35
C VAL A 175 -9.53 2.17 -12.13
N MET A 176 -9.92 3.21 -12.87
CA MET A 176 -11.07 3.20 -13.78
C MET A 176 -10.68 2.90 -15.23
N ALA A 177 -9.42 3.15 -15.62
CA ALA A 177 -8.98 2.97 -17.01
C ALA A 177 -9.09 1.51 -17.46
N ASP A 178 -9.82 1.27 -18.56
CA ASP A 178 -9.86 -0.01 -19.25
C ASP A 178 -9.00 0.02 -20.52
N THR A 179 -8.98 1.15 -21.23
CA THR A 179 -8.08 1.36 -22.37
C THR A 179 -6.63 1.39 -21.91
N LEU A 180 -5.77 0.53 -22.50
CA LEU A 180 -4.38 0.34 -22.06
C LEU A 180 -3.51 1.59 -22.19
N GLY A 181 -3.75 2.45 -23.18
CA GLY A 181 -3.05 3.73 -23.31
C GLY A 181 -3.37 4.69 -22.16
N TRP A 182 -4.63 4.80 -21.78
CA TRP A 182 -5.03 5.65 -20.64
C TRP A 182 -4.52 5.08 -19.31
N LEU A 183 -4.55 3.76 -19.14
CA LEU A 183 -3.93 3.10 -17.99
C LEU A 183 -2.45 3.47 -17.90
N PHE A 184 -1.71 3.44 -19.03
CA PHE A 184 -0.29 3.78 -19.09
C PHE A 184 -0.03 5.26 -18.73
N LEU A 185 -0.81 6.20 -19.27
CA LEU A 185 -0.72 7.61 -18.90
C LEU A 185 -0.84 7.81 -17.38
N PHE A 186 -1.94 7.31 -16.79
CA PHE A 186 -2.15 7.46 -15.35
C PHE A 186 -1.08 6.75 -14.52
N TRP A 187 -0.55 5.63 -15.04
CA TRP A 187 0.57 4.92 -14.46
C TRP A 187 1.82 5.80 -14.36
N GLU A 188 2.20 6.48 -15.44
CA GLU A 188 3.35 7.37 -15.46
C GLU A 188 3.12 8.66 -14.64
N LEU A 189 1.90 9.21 -14.63
CA LEU A 189 1.55 10.35 -13.76
C LEU A 189 1.77 10.00 -12.27
N THR A 190 1.39 8.80 -11.84
CA THR A 190 1.64 8.37 -10.46
C THR A 190 3.14 8.19 -10.16
N THR A 191 3.93 7.75 -11.13
CA THR A 191 5.40 7.67 -11.02
C THR A 191 6.00 9.07 -10.83
N LEU A 192 5.56 10.04 -11.63
CA LEU A 192 6.00 11.43 -11.54
C LEU A 192 5.66 12.05 -10.18
N CYS A 193 4.41 11.89 -9.72
CA CYS A 193 3.99 12.38 -8.40
C CYS A 193 4.85 11.81 -7.27
N SER A 194 5.14 10.50 -7.33
CA SER A 194 6.00 9.86 -6.32
C SER A 194 7.42 10.40 -6.32
N PHE A 195 8.02 10.65 -7.50
CA PHE A 195 9.34 11.27 -7.62
C PHE A 195 9.37 12.65 -6.93
N VAL A 196 8.38 13.52 -7.22
CA VAL A 196 8.30 14.87 -6.65
C VAL A 196 8.13 14.81 -5.12
N LEU A 197 7.28 13.91 -4.62
CA LEU A 197 7.02 13.78 -3.19
C LEU A 197 8.18 13.16 -2.41
N ILE A 198 8.89 12.18 -2.99
CA ILE A 198 10.06 11.56 -2.35
C ILE A 198 11.22 12.56 -2.30
N SER A 199 11.41 13.35 -3.35
CA SER A 199 12.44 14.39 -3.43
C SER A 199 12.06 15.69 -2.70
N TYR A 200 10.98 15.69 -1.91
CA TYR A 200 10.42 16.90 -1.30
C TYR A 200 11.43 17.74 -0.52
N ASN A 201 12.30 17.11 0.25
CA ASN A 201 13.32 17.79 1.05
C ASN A 201 14.40 18.50 0.24
N MET A 202 14.62 18.09 -1.02
CA MET A 202 15.65 18.61 -1.93
C MET A 202 17.09 18.51 -1.38
N ASP A 203 17.29 17.71 -0.34
CA ASP A 203 18.62 17.31 0.10
C ASP A 203 19.17 16.19 -0.80
N GLU A 204 20.46 15.90 -0.69
CA GLU A 204 21.11 14.87 -1.51
C GLU A 204 20.47 13.50 -1.32
N GLU A 205 20.07 13.16 -0.08
CA GLU A 205 19.42 11.89 0.23
C GLU A 205 18.04 11.80 -0.42
N GLY A 206 17.22 12.85 -0.32
CA GLY A 206 15.89 12.91 -0.91
C GLY A 206 15.93 12.85 -2.44
N ILE A 207 16.86 13.59 -3.08
CA ILE A 207 17.04 13.58 -4.53
C ILE A 207 17.48 12.19 -5.02
N ASN A 208 18.49 11.58 -4.37
CA ASN A 208 18.99 10.26 -4.75
C ASN A 208 17.92 9.16 -4.59
N ASN A 209 17.11 9.22 -3.52
CA ASN A 209 16.01 8.28 -3.33
C ASN A 209 14.85 8.54 -4.30
N GLY A 210 14.57 9.80 -4.67
CA GLY A 210 13.62 10.14 -5.72
C GLY A 210 14.03 9.54 -7.07
N PHE A 211 15.30 9.72 -7.47
CA PHE A 211 15.82 9.10 -8.71
C PHE A 211 15.81 7.57 -8.66
N ARG A 212 16.09 6.96 -7.50
CA ARG A 212 15.95 5.51 -7.33
C ARG A 212 14.51 5.06 -7.57
N ALA A 213 13.54 5.79 -7.01
CA ALA A 213 12.13 5.50 -7.22
C ALA A 213 11.75 5.68 -8.70
N LEU A 214 12.18 6.76 -9.32
CA LEU A 214 11.92 7.01 -10.75
C LEU A 214 12.52 5.92 -11.64
N ALA A 215 13.80 5.57 -11.44
CA ALA A 215 14.49 4.57 -12.25
C ALA A 215 13.82 3.19 -12.17
N LEU A 216 13.54 2.69 -10.95
CA LEU A 216 12.95 1.36 -10.78
C LEU A 216 11.51 1.28 -11.30
N ASN A 217 10.74 2.37 -11.17
CA ASN A 217 9.40 2.43 -11.75
C ASN A 217 9.42 2.58 -13.27
N LEU A 218 10.42 3.29 -13.85
CA LEU A 218 10.61 3.33 -15.30
C LEU A 218 10.96 1.95 -15.88
N VAL A 219 11.77 1.13 -15.19
CA VAL A 219 11.99 -0.27 -15.62
C VAL A 219 10.67 -1.03 -15.68
N GLY A 220 9.80 -0.86 -14.68
CA GLY A 220 8.45 -1.43 -14.70
C GLY A 220 7.56 -0.85 -15.80
N GLY A 221 7.63 0.47 -16.03
CA GLY A 221 6.91 1.17 -17.09
C GLY A 221 7.33 0.72 -18.50
N ILE A 222 8.62 0.49 -18.72
CA ILE A 222 9.16 -0.06 -19.97
C ILE A 222 8.61 -1.48 -20.22
N ALA A 223 8.62 -2.35 -19.20
CA ALA A 223 8.05 -3.68 -19.31
C ALA A 223 6.55 -3.62 -19.65
N LEU A 224 5.80 -2.74 -18.95
CA LEU A 224 4.38 -2.49 -19.18
C LEU A 224 4.14 -2.02 -20.63
N SER A 225 4.91 -1.04 -21.10
CA SER A 225 4.81 -0.50 -22.48
C SER A 225 5.06 -1.57 -23.54
N ILE A 226 6.11 -2.38 -23.38
CA ILE A 226 6.39 -3.50 -24.30
C ILE A 226 5.24 -4.49 -24.31
N GLY A 227 4.68 -4.83 -23.14
CA GLY A 227 3.51 -5.71 -23.03
C GLY A 227 2.29 -5.15 -23.77
N ILE A 228 2.01 -3.86 -23.61
CA ILE A 228 0.92 -3.15 -24.30
C ILE A 228 1.13 -3.17 -25.82
N ILE A 229 2.34 -2.87 -26.30
CA ILE A 229 2.68 -2.88 -27.71
C ILE A 229 2.45 -4.28 -28.31
N LEU A 230 2.90 -5.34 -27.63
CA LEU A 230 2.70 -6.72 -28.10
C LEU A 230 1.21 -7.10 -28.16
N LEU A 231 0.42 -6.70 -27.16
CA LEU A 231 -1.03 -6.94 -27.14
C LEU A 231 -1.72 -6.23 -28.28
N ALA A 232 -1.41 -4.96 -28.50
CA ALA A 232 -2.06 -4.15 -29.53
C ALA A 232 -1.66 -4.56 -30.96
N THR A 233 -0.36 -4.80 -31.22
CA THR A 233 0.13 -5.06 -32.59
C THR A 233 -0.04 -6.50 -33.01
N LYS A 234 0.05 -7.47 -32.11
CA LYS A 234 0.03 -8.90 -32.47
C LYS A 234 -1.31 -9.57 -32.20
N TYR A 235 -2.08 -9.07 -31.23
CA TYR A 235 -3.33 -9.69 -30.81
C TYR A 235 -4.54 -8.75 -30.95
N GLU A 236 -4.35 -7.50 -31.37
CA GLU A 236 -5.39 -6.48 -31.53
C GLU A 236 -6.18 -6.21 -30.24
N ILE A 237 -5.50 -6.36 -29.09
CA ILE A 237 -6.09 -6.14 -27.76
C ILE A 237 -5.64 -4.76 -27.24
N SER A 238 -6.61 -3.85 -27.05
CA SER A 238 -6.39 -2.48 -26.61
C SER A 238 -6.95 -2.16 -25.22
N THR A 239 -7.68 -3.13 -24.62
CA THR A 239 -8.34 -2.93 -23.30
C THR A 239 -7.92 -4.00 -22.30
N LEU A 240 -7.92 -3.62 -21.01
CA LEU A 240 -7.59 -4.54 -19.91
C LEU A 240 -8.62 -5.68 -19.79
N SER A 241 -9.90 -5.37 -19.95
CA SER A 241 -10.98 -6.36 -19.99
C SER A 241 -10.88 -7.30 -21.21
N GLY A 242 -10.39 -6.79 -22.34
CA GLY A 242 -10.13 -7.57 -23.56
C GLY A 242 -9.09 -8.66 -23.37
N ILE A 243 -8.05 -8.43 -22.55
CA ILE A 243 -7.03 -9.44 -22.23
C ILE A 243 -7.68 -10.66 -21.58
N GLY A 244 -8.51 -10.43 -20.54
CA GLY A 244 -9.21 -11.50 -19.85
C GLY A 244 -10.21 -12.24 -20.73
N THR A 245 -10.91 -11.52 -21.61
CA THR A 245 -11.86 -12.11 -22.56
C THR A 245 -11.14 -12.99 -23.57
N TYR A 246 -10.04 -12.52 -24.16
CA TYR A 246 -9.24 -13.28 -25.13
C TYR A 246 -8.62 -14.53 -24.50
N ALA A 247 -7.93 -14.38 -23.36
CA ALA A 247 -7.30 -15.49 -22.67
C ALA A 247 -8.30 -16.54 -22.14
N GLY A 248 -9.52 -16.11 -21.81
CA GLY A 248 -10.59 -16.98 -21.32
C GLY A 248 -11.30 -17.80 -22.42
N THR A 249 -10.91 -17.70 -23.71
CA THR A 249 -11.51 -18.48 -24.79
C THR A 249 -11.07 -19.95 -24.74
N ASP A 250 -9.77 -20.20 -24.61
CA ASP A 250 -9.18 -21.51 -24.42
C ASP A 250 -7.75 -21.45 -23.86
N ALA A 251 -7.18 -22.61 -23.50
CA ALA A 251 -5.82 -22.70 -22.95
C ALA A 251 -4.74 -22.27 -23.96
N ALA A 252 -4.97 -22.41 -25.25
CA ALA A 252 -4.02 -21.99 -26.29
C ALA A 252 -3.99 -20.47 -26.41
N ALA A 253 -5.13 -19.79 -26.36
CA ALA A 253 -5.21 -18.34 -26.32
C ALA A 253 -4.51 -17.77 -25.07
N MET A 254 -4.73 -18.37 -23.90
CA MET A 254 -4.02 -18.00 -22.66
C MET A 254 -2.50 -18.13 -22.82
N ALA A 255 -2.02 -19.22 -23.39
CA ALA A 255 -0.59 -19.45 -23.61
C ALA A 255 0.02 -18.42 -24.60
N THR A 256 -0.71 -17.99 -25.63
CA THR A 256 -0.19 -17.03 -26.60
C THR A 256 -0.01 -15.63 -26.04
N VAL A 257 -0.86 -15.19 -25.09
CA VAL A 257 -0.74 -13.87 -24.43
C VAL A 257 0.08 -13.93 -23.14
N ALA A 258 0.62 -15.08 -22.75
CA ALA A 258 1.32 -15.25 -21.48
C ALA A 258 2.56 -14.34 -21.36
N LEU A 259 3.34 -14.15 -22.43
CA LEU A 259 4.49 -13.24 -22.42
C LEU A 259 4.10 -11.76 -22.20
N PRO A 260 3.20 -11.15 -23.00
CA PRO A 260 2.77 -9.78 -22.72
C PRO A 260 2.11 -9.63 -21.33
N VAL A 261 1.33 -10.60 -20.86
CA VAL A 261 0.74 -10.60 -19.52
C VAL A 261 1.84 -10.65 -18.43
N ALA A 262 2.88 -11.47 -18.60
CA ALA A 262 4.03 -11.50 -17.70
C ALA A 262 4.75 -10.14 -17.63
N LEU A 263 4.90 -9.45 -18.78
CA LEU A 263 5.49 -8.10 -18.83
C LEU A 263 4.62 -7.05 -18.10
N LEU A 264 3.29 -7.13 -18.25
CA LEU A 264 2.36 -6.30 -17.50
C LEU A 264 2.48 -6.57 -15.99
N CYS A 265 2.61 -7.84 -15.59
CA CYS A 265 2.81 -8.23 -14.19
C CYS A 265 4.14 -7.68 -13.64
N ILE A 266 5.24 -7.66 -14.42
CA ILE A 266 6.51 -7.03 -14.02
C ILE A 266 6.33 -5.54 -13.75
N GLY A 267 5.55 -4.83 -14.59
CA GLY A 267 5.12 -3.46 -14.30
C GLY A 267 4.45 -3.36 -12.92
N GLY A 268 3.50 -4.25 -12.65
CA GLY A 268 2.83 -4.36 -11.35
C GLY A 268 3.79 -4.66 -10.19
N PHE A 269 4.78 -5.53 -10.38
CA PHE A 269 5.78 -5.88 -9.36
C PHE A 269 6.70 -4.71 -9.04
N ALA A 270 7.13 -3.95 -10.03
CA ALA A 270 7.94 -2.75 -9.83
C ALA A 270 7.16 -1.68 -9.05
N LYS A 271 5.91 -1.42 -9.43
CA LYS A 271 5.03 -0.45 -8.77
C LYS A 271 4.68 -0.84 -7.34
N SER A 272 4.45 -2.13 -7.08
CA SER A 272 4.19 -2.67 -5.74
C SER A 272 5.46 -2.98 -4.95
N ALA A 273 6.61 -2.51 -5.42
CA ALA A 273 7.91 -2.64 -4.74
C ALA A 273 8.27 -4.09 -4.36
N GLN A 274 7.92 -5.06 -5.19
CA GLN A 274 8.32 -6.45 -4.95
C GLN A 274 9.81 -6.64 -5.20
N MET A 275 10.42 -7.64 -4.57
CA MET A 275 11.84 -7.94 -4.82
C MET A 275 12.06 -8.31 -6.30
N PRO A 276 13.06 -7.73 -7.00
CA PRO A 276 14.18 -6.91 -6.53
C PRO A 276 13.93 -5.40 -6.52
N PHE A 277 12.70 -4.92 -6.73
CA PHE A 277 12.39 -3.49 -6.86
C PHE A 277 12.17 -2.79 -5.50
N GLN A 278 12.16 -3.48 -4.36
CA GLN A 278 11.77 -2.95 -3.05
C GLN A 278 12.57 -1.73 -2.58
N SER A 279 13.77 -1.51 -3.10
CA SER A 279 14.67 -0.46 -2.60
C SER A 279 14.13 0.95 -2.82
N TRP A 280 13.26 1.19 -3.80
CA TRP A 280 12.66 2.50 -4.01
C TRP A 280 11.69 2.87 -2.89
N LEU A 281 10.88 1.91 -2.44
CA LEU A 281 9.88 2.14 -1.40
C LEU A 281 10.53 2.34 -0.03
N LEU A 282 11.63 1.61 0.24
CA LEU A 282 12.46 1.81 1.44
C LEU A 282 13.15 3.19 1.41
N GLY A 283 13.62 3.62 0.25
CA GLY A 283 14.18 4.96 0.04
C GLY A 283 13.15 6.08 0.22
N ALA A 284 11.88 5.82 -0.06
CA ALA A 284 10.80 6.79 0.14
C ALA A 284 10.56 7.17 1.62
N MET A 285 11.16 6.45 2.58
CA MET A 285 11.04 6.76 4.02
C MET A 285 11.73 8.07 4.44
N VAL A 286 12.53 8.68 3.57
CA VAL A 286 13.12 10.02 3.79
C VAL A 286 12.08 11.13 3.68
N ALA A 287 11.01 10.89 2.94
CA ALA A 287 9.92 11.84 2.73
C ALA A 287 9.12 12.11 4.02
N PRO A 288 8.36 13.24 4.07
CA PRO A 288 7.41 13.50 5.13
C PRO A 288 6.45 12.33 5.36
N THR A 289 6.04 12.10 6.61
CA THR A 289 5.21 10.92 6.93
C THR A 289 3.89 10.83 6.17
N PRO A 290 3.16 11.94 5.88
CA PRO A 290 1.96 11.85 5.04
C PRO A 290 2.23 11.30 3.63
N VAL A 291 3.41 11.58 3.04
CA VAL A 291 3.82 10.97 1.76
C VAL A 291 3.98 9.46 1.91
N SER A 292 4.70 9.03 2.96
CA SER A 292 4.86 7.59 3.23
C SER A 292 3.49 6.92 3.43
N ALA A 293 2.58 7.53 4.19
CA ALA A 293 1.23 7.03 4.39
C ALA A 293 0.48 6.87 3.05
N LEU A 294 0.52 7.91 2.18
CA LEU A 294 -0.16 7.91 0.89
C LEU A 294 0.38 6.81 -0.04
N LEU A 295 1.70 6.72 -0.20
CA LEU A 295 2.35 5.74 -1.08
C LEU A 295 2.08 4.30 -0.66
N HIS A 296 2.06 4.02 0.66
CA HIS A 296 1.98 2.66 1.20
C HIS A 296 0.56 2.15 1.44
N SER A 297 -0.45 3.04 1.49
CA SER A 297 -1.80 2.64 1.87
C SER A 297 -2.84 2.82 0.76
N SER A 298 -2.84 3.95 0.04
CA SER A 298 -3.98 4.29 -0.81
C SER A 298 -3.65 4.49 -2.28
N THR A 299 -2.37 4.60 -2.65
CA THR A 299 -2.01 4.96 -4.01
C THR A 299 -1.07 3.97 -4.68
N MET A 300 0.15 4.38 -5.00
CA MET A 300 1.08 3.78 -5.95
C MET A 300 1.26 2.27 -5.81
N VAL A 301 1.52 1.77 -4.59
CA VAL A 301 1.78 0.34 -4.40
C VAL A 301 0.55 -0.53 -4.64
N ASN A 302 -0.65 0.02 -4.34
CA ASN A 302 -1.91 -0.66 -4.60
C ASN A 302 -2.26 -0.70 -6.09
N ALA A 303 -1.82 0.29 -6.90
CA ALA A 303 -1.96 0.23 -8.35
C ALA A 303 -1.25 -0.98 -8.96
N GLY A 304 -0.07 -1.35 -8.43
CA GLY A 304 0.67 -2.53 -8.89
C GLY A 304 -0.08 -3.83 -8.64
N VAL A 305 -0.56 -4.05 -7.42
CA VAL A 305 -1.31 -5.27 -7.09
C VAL A 305 -2.70 -5.27 -7.72
N PHE A 306 -3.34 -4.10 -7.88
CA PHE A 306 -4.59 -3.95 -8.62
C PHE A 306 -4.47 -4.49 -10.05
N LEU A 307 -3.43 -4.07 -10.77
CA LEU A 307 -3.17 -4.56 -12.13
C LEU A 307 -3.00 -6.07 -12.17
N VAL A 308 -2.18 -6.64 -11.26
CA VAL A 308 -1.95 -8.10 -11.21
C VAL A 308 -3.24 -8.87 -10.95
N VAL A 309 -4.09 -8.39 -10.01
CA VAL A 309 -5.39 -9.03 -9.73
C VAL A 309 -6.35 -8.92 -10.91
N LYS A 310 -6.36 -7.80 -11.64
CA LYS A 310 -7.17 -7.64 -12.87
C LYS A 310 -6.73 -8.58 -13.99
N LEU A 311 -5.45 -8.96 -14.04
CA LEU A 311 -4.89 -9.88 -15.03
C LEU A 311 -5.08 -11.36 -14.68
N VAL A 312 -5.63 -11.71 -13.51
CA VAL A 312 -5.85 -13.12 -13.10
C VAL A 312 -6.54 -13.96 -14.18
N PRO A 313 -7.59 -13.50 -14.89
CA PRO A 313 -8.22 -14.29 -15.93
C PRO A 313 -7.26 -14.76 -17.03
N ALA A 314 -6.15 -14.05 -17.24
CA ALA A 314 -5.17 -14.34 -18.29
C ALA A 314 -4.06 -15.32 -17.85
N PHE A 315 -3.99 -15.72 -16.59
CA PHE A 315 -2.97 -16.66 -16.12
C PHE A 315 -3.47 -17.66 -15.06
N ALA A 316 -4.73 -17.61 -14.64
CA ALA A 316 -5.27 -18.54 -13.65
C ALA A 316 -5.12 -20.00 -14.12
N GLY A 317 -4.58 -20.86 -13.25
CA GLY A 317 -4.37 -22.28 -13.56
C GLY A 317 -3.18 -22.58 -14.49
N SER A 318 -2.41 -21.56 -14.95
CA SER A 318 -1.25 -21.72 -15.81
C SER A 318 0.07 -21.84 -15.02
N SER A 319 1.15 -22.20 -15.75
CA SER A 319 2.52 -22.15 -15.22
C SER A 319 2.94 -20.74 -14.79
N LEU A 320 2.51 -19.71 -15.54
CA LEU A 320 2.73 -18.32 -15.19
C LEU A 320 2.06 -17.96 -13.86
N GLY A 321 0.80 -18.37 -13.65
CA GLY A 321 0.10 -18.18 -12.37
C GLY A 321 0.85 -18.82 -11.19
N THR A 322 1.31 -20.05 -11.38
CA THR A 322 2.11 -20.76 -10.37
C THR A 322 3.42 -20.03 -10.06
N ALA A 323 4.14 -19.53 -11.08
CA ALA A 323 5.36 -18.75 -10.90
C ALA A 323 5.10 -17.44 -10.13
N ILE A 324 4.01 -16.73 -10.45
CA ILE A 324 3.57 -15.52 -9.74
C ILE A 324 3.23 -15.84 -8.27
N ALA A 325 2.57 -16.96 -8.00
CA ALA A 325 2.24 -17.39 -6.63
C ALA A 325 3.49 -17.65 -5.79
N VAL A 326 4.47 -18.37 -6.33
CA VAL A 326 5.74 -18.65 -5.68
C VAL A 326 6.55 -17.36 -5.47
N TYR A 327 6.63 -16.50 -6.47
CA TYR A 327 7.32 -15.21 -6.39
C TYR A 327 6.73 -14.28 -5.32
N GLY A 328 5.41 -14.12 -5.28
CA GLY A 328 4.72 -13.31 -4.29
C GLY A 328 4.90 -13.85 -2.86
N SER A 329 4.73 -15.16 -2.68
CA SER A 329 4.90 -15.80 -1.37
C SER A 329 6.36 -15.78 -0.88
N PHE A 330 7.34 -15.89 -1.76
CA PHE A 330 8.75 -15.68 -1.46
C PHE A 330 9.02 -14.24 -0.98
N THR A 331 8.53 -13.23 -1.69
CA THR A 331 8.66 -11.82 -1.28
C THR A 331 8.02 -11.58 0.09
N PHE A 332 6.86 -12.21 0.37
CA PHE A 332 6.19 -12.12 1.66
C PHE A 332 7.06 -12.58 2.82
N VAL A 333 7.67 -13.77 2.71
CA VAL A 333 8.58 -14.30 3.75
C VAL A 333 9.82 -13.44 3.91
N MET A 334 10.50 -13.12 2.81
CA MET A 334 11.77 -12.38 2.85
C MET A 334 11.60 -11.00 3.46
N CYS A 335 10.56 -10.26 3.04
CA CYS A 335 10.30 -8.94 3.59
C CYS A 335 9.78 -8.98 5.04
N SER A 336 9.06 -10.04 5.43
CA SER A 336 8.69 -10.25 6.84
C SER A 336 9.91 -10.53 7.73
N ALA A 337 10.88 -11.29 7.23
CA ALA A 337 12.14 -11.54 7.94
C ALA A 337 12.99 -10.24 8.06
N LEU A 338 13.07 -9.47 6.97
CA LEU A 338 13.76 -8.17 6.98
C LEU A 338 13.09 -7.15 7.91
N ALA A 339 11.76 -7.14 8.00
CA ALA A 339 11.02 -6.30 8.95
C ALA A 339 11.38 -6.60 10.40
N LEU A 340 11.60 -7.88 10.75
CA LEU A 340 11.96 -8.29 12.10
C LEU A 340 13.32 -7.71 12.54
N SER A 341 14.25 -7.52 11.62
CA SER A 341 15.59 -6.99 11.90
C SER A 341 15.65 -5.47 12.06
N GLN A 342 14.57 -4.74 11.75
CA GLN A 342 14.55 -3.28 11.76
C GLN A 342 14.22 -2.72 13.15
N ARG A 343 14.95 -1.66 13.54
CA ARG A 343 14.66 -0.84 14.73
C ARG A 343 13.80 0.38 14.39
N ASN A 344 13.96 0.93 13.20
CA ASN A 344 13.21 2.10 12.73
C ASN A 344 11.78 1.72 12.38
N ALA A 345 10.81 2.32 13.05
CA ALA A 345 9.39 2.05 12.89
C ALA A 345 8.88 2.24 11.44
N LYS A 346 9.30 3.32 10.75
CA LYS A 346 8.93 3.53 9.34
C LYS A 346 9.47 2.42 8.44
N ARG A 347 10.69 1.92 8.69
CA ARG A 347 11.27 0.81 7.91
C ARG A 347 10.55 -0.52 8.18
N VAL A 348 10.13 -0.78 9.44
CA VAL A 348 9.27 -1.93 9.75
C VAL A 348 7.98 -1.87 8.97
N LEU A 349 7.32 -0.70 8.94
CA LEU A 349 6.08 -0.50 8.18
C LEU A 349 6.29 -0.67 6.68
N ALA A 350 7.41 -0.18 6.13
CA ALA A 350 7.74 -0.32 4.72
C ALA A 350 7.93 -1.79 4.31
N TYR A 351 8.78 -2.54 5.02
CA TYR A 351 8.96 -3.97 4.78
C TYR A 351 7.68 -4.76 4.96
N SER A 352 6.89 -4.45 5.97
CA SER A 352 5.60 -5.10 6.19
C SER A 352 4.55 -4.75 5.11
N THR A 353 4.66 -3.59 4.44
CA THR A 353 3.85 -3.26 3.27
C THR A 353 4.26 -4.15 2.09
N ILE A 354 5.55 -4.19 1.75
CA ILE A 354 6.07 -5.03 0.66
C ILE A 354 5.68 -6.50 0.88
N ALA A 355 5.80 -6.98 2.12
CA ALA A 355 5.40 -8.33 2.50
C ALA A 355 3.91 -8.60 2.21
N ASN A 356 2.99 -7.73 2.70
CA ASN A 356 1.56 -7.93 2.45
C ASN A 356 1.18 -7.80 0.97
N LEU A 357 1.83 -6.91 0.22
CA LEU A 357 1.65 -6.84 -1.23
C LEU A 357 2.13 -8.12 -1.92
N GLY A 358 3.22 -8.74 -1.43
CA GLY A 358 3.67 -10.06 -1.86
C GLY A 358 2.62 -11.15 -1.60
N LEU A 359 1.95 -11.10 -0.44
CA LEU A 359 0.84 -12.00 -0.13
C LEU A 359 -0.35 -11.81 -1.09
N ILE A 360 -0.69 -10.56 -1.44
CA ILE A 360 -1.74 -10.26 -2.43
C ILE A 360 -1.37 -10.86 -3.79
N ILE A 361 -0.13 -10.67 -4.24
CA ILE A 361 0.37 -11.22 -5.51
C ILE A 361 0.38 -12.75 -5.47
N ALA A 362 0.77 -13.36 -4.35
CA ALA A 362 0.73 -14.80 -4.17
C ALA A 362 -0.71 -15.33 -4.33
N SER A 363 -1.67 -14.67 -3.67
CA SER A 363 -3.09 -15.03 -3.76
C SER A 363 -3.63 -14.85 -5.19
N ALA A 364 -3.26 -13.77 -5.88
CA ALA A 364 -3.59 -13.59 -7.30
C ALA A 364 -2.99 -14.69 -8.18
N GLY A 365 -1.73 -15.07 -7.94
CA GLY A 365 -1.04 -16.14 -8.68
C GLY A 365 -1.64 -17.54 -8.49
N ILE A 366 -2.20 -17.85 -7.29
CA ILE A 366 -2.97 -19.09 -7.06
C ILE A 366 -4.17 -19.16 -8.01
N GLY A 367 -4.82 -18.03 -8.27
CA GLY A 367 -5.84 -17.89 -9.30
C GLY A 367 -7.16 -18.63 -9.04
N THR A 368 -7.36 -19.23 -7.84
CA THR A 368 -8.66 -19.80 -7.47
C THR A 368 -9.63 -18.70 -7.02
N PRO A 369 -10.96 -18.90 -7.15
CA PRO A 369 -11.93 -17.90 -6.71
C PRO A 369 -11.74 -17.48 -5.26
N LEU A 370 -11.40 -18.41 -4.39
CA LEU A 370 -11.12 -18.17 -2.98
C LEU A 370 -9.88 -17.29 -2.79
N ALA A 371 -8.80 -17.57 -3.54
CA ALA A 371 -7.56 -16.80 -3.48
C ALA A 371 -7.73 -15.36 -4.00
N VAL A 372 -8.47 -15.17 -5.09
CA VAL A 372 -8.76 -13.85 -5.65
C VAL A 372 -9.62 -13.03 -4.70
N ALA A 373 -10.62 -13.66 -4.07
CA ALA A 373 -11.41 -13.00 -3.02
C ALA A 373 -10.52 -12.54 -1.86
N ALA A 374 -9.59 -13.39 -1.39
CA ALA A 374 -8.63 -13.02 -0.36
C ALA A 374 -7.72 -11.86 -0.80
N ALA A 375 -7.24 -11.84 -2.05
CA ALA A 375 -6.40 -10.76 -2.57
C ALA A 375 -7.12 -9.41 -2.53
N ILE A 376 -8.37 -9.34 -3.02
CA ILE A 376 -9.16 -8.10 -3.03
C ILE A 376 -9.47 -7.63 -1.59
N MET A 377 -9.88 -8.55 -0.71
CA MET A 377 -10.13 -8.23 0.71
C MET A 377 -8.87 -7.69 1.39
N LEU A 378 -7.71 -8.31 1.12
CA LEU A 378 -6.46 -7.91 1.76
C LEU A 378 -6.04 -6.49 1.34
N ILE A 379 -6.26 -6.08 0.09
CA ILE A 379 -6.00 -4.71 -0.37
C ILE A 379 -6.78 -3.71 0.50
N LEU A 380 -8.07 -3.93 0.72
CA LEU A 380 -8.91 -3.05 1.51
C LEU A 380 -8.44 -2.93 2.97
N PHE A 381 -8.30 -4.06 3.67
CA PHE A 381 -7.95 -4.05 5.09
C PHE A 381 -6.50 -3.58 5.33
N HIS A 382 -5.58 -3.95 4.44
CA HIS A 382 -4.20 -3.49 4.47
C HIS A 382 -4.11 -1.97 4.32
N ALA A 383 -4.84 -1.39 3.37
CA ALA A 383 -4.82 0.04 3.09
C ALA A 383 -5.19 0.87 4.33
N ILE A 384 -6.32 0.55 4.98
CA ILE A 384 -6.81 1.29 6.15
C ILE A 384 -5.84 1.14 7.33
N SER A 385 -5.38 -0.09 7.61
CA SER A 385 -4.47 -0.37 8.71
C SER A 385 -3.11 0.32 8.53
N LYS A 386 -2.59 0.33 7.31
CA LYS A 386 -1.31 1.00 7.00
C LYS A 386 -1.40 2.51 7.07
N ALA A 387 -2.48 3.10 6.59
CA ALA A 387 -2.70 4.54 6.73
C ALA A 387 -2.64 4.93 8.21
N LEU A 388 -3.41 4.27 9.07
CA LEU A 388 -3.40 4.53 10.50
C LEU A 388 -1.99 4.39 11.09
N LEU A 389 -1.29 3.29 10.81
CA LEU A 389 0.03 3.01 11.37
C LEU A 389 1.08 4.04 10.95
N PHE A 390 1.13 4.43 9.67
CA PHE A 390 2.07 5.46 9.22
C PHE A 390 1.77 6.82 9.85
N LEU A 391 0.50 7.24 9.87
CA LEU A 391 0.13 8.51 10.48
C LEU A 391 0.41 8.52 12.00
N CYS A 392 0.10 7.44 12.72
CA CYS A 392 0.47 7.30 14.13
C CYS A 392 2.00 7.38 14.33
N THR A 393 2.77 6.71 13.47
CA THR A 393 4.25 6.74 13.56
C THR A 393 4.79 8.16 13.33
N GLY A 394 4.18 8.93 12.42
CA GLY A 394 4.53 10.34 12.21
C GLY A 394 4.25 11.21 13.42
N GLU A 395 3.10 11.05 14.05
CA GLU A 395 2.74 11.80 15.25
C GLU A 395 3.57 11.36 16.47
N ILE A 396 3.93 10.07 16.58
CA ILE A 396 4.86 9.56 17.58
C ILE A 396 6.23 10.21 17.37
N GLU A 397 6.74 10.28 16.14
CA GLU A 397 8.00 10.94 15.82
C GLU A 397 8.02 12.41 16.30
N HIS A 398 6.94 13.18 16.08
CA HIS A 398 6.81 14.55 16.57
C HIS A 398 6.75 14.60 18.11
N THR A 399 6.09 13.63 18.74
CA THR A 399 5.89 13.60 20.21
C THR A 399 7.17 13.28 20.98
N ILE A 400 8.00 12.34 20.47
CA ILE A 400 9.19 11.84 21.20
C ILE A 400 10.53 12.20 20.53
N GLY A 401 10.51 12.77 19.31
CA GLY A 401 11.71 13.13 18.55
C GLY A 401 12.50 11.94 17.98
N SER A 402 11.95 10.73 17.98
CA SER A 402 12.65 9.52 17.52
C SER A 402 11.75 8.61 16.69
N ARG A 403 12.37 7.85 15.77
CA ARG A 403 11.75 6.78 14.97
C ARG A 403 12.17 5.38 15.43
N ASP A 404 13.06 5.28 16.43
CA ASP A 404 13.50 3.99 16.97
C ASP A 404 12.41 3.41 17.88
N ILE A 405 12.07 2.14 17.66
CA ILE A 405 11.04 1.43 18.41
C ILE A 405 11.39 1.39 19.92
N GLU A 406 12.67 1.27 20.28
CA GLU A 406 13.10 1.21 21.67
C GLU A 406 12.81 2.51 22.43
N ASP A 407 12.89 3.67 21.74
CA ASP A 407 12.59 4.98 22.33
C ASP A 407 11.09 5.19 22.58
N MET A 408 10.24 4.35 22.00
CA MET A 408 8.77 4.37 22.17
C MET A 408 8.32 3.68 23.48
N SER A 409 9.25 3.19 24.29
CA SER A 409 8.94 2.55 25.57
C SER A 409 8.15 3.50 26.49
N GLY A 410 7.04 3.01 27.05
CA GLY A 410 6.17 3.77 27.93
C GLY A 410 5.30 4.84 27.25
N LEU A 411 5.14 4.78 25.94
CA LEU A 411 4.32 5.74 25.18
C LEU A 411 2.87 5.78 25.67
N ILE A 412 2.34 4.67 26.20
CA ILE A 412 0.97 4.60 26.76
C ILE A 412 0.75 5.60 27.90
N ASN A 413 1.78 5.91 28.68
CA ASN A 413 1.71 6.89 29.76
C ASN A 413 1.86 8.33 29.27
N LYS A 414 2.60 8.54 28.17
CA LYS A 414 2.89 9.86 27.58
C LYS A 414 1.77 10.35 26.65
N ALA A 415 1.28 9.47 25.80
CA ALA A 415 0.29 9.77 24.76
C ALA A 415 -0.74 8.63 24.62
N PRO A 416 -1.66 8.46 25.60
CA PRO A 416 -2.52 7.27 25.68
C PRO A 416 -3.42 7.08 24.46
N LEU A 417 -4.04 8.14 23.92
CA LEU A 417 -4.90 8.03 22.73
C LEU A 417 -4.10 7.61 21.51
N LEU A 418 -2.95 8.25 21.26
CA LEU A 418 -2.08 7.94 20.14
C LEU A 418 -1.57 6.50 20.22
N THR A 419 -1.16 6.06 21.41
CA THR A 419 -0.72 4.69 21.67
C THR A 419 -1.85 3.68 21.43
N THR A 420 -3.06 3.98 21.87
CA THR A 420 -4.23 3.10 21.65
C THR A 420 -4.54 2.95 20.17
N LEU A 421 -4.48 4.05 19.39
CA LEU A 421 -4.69 4.00 17.94
C LEU A 421 -3.56 3.26 17.22
N ALA A 422 -2.31 3.47 17.61
CA ALA A 422 -1.17 2.71 17.07
C ALA A 422 -1.28 1.22 17.41
N ALA A 423 -1.65 0.89 18.66
CA ALA A 423 -1.90 -0.49 19.08
C ALA A 423 -3.03 -1.13 18.28
N LEU A 424 -4.15 -0.43 18.06
CA LEU A 424 -5.24 -0.89 17.22
C LEU A 424 -4.78 -1.19 15.79
N GLY A 425 -3.98 -0.31 15.19
CA GLY A 425 -3.39 -0.52 13.87
C GLY A 425 -2.50 -1.77 13.81
N MET A 426 -1.65 -2.00 14.83
CA MET A 426 -0.80 -3.20 14.90
C MET A 426 -1.64 -4.47 15.11
N VAL A 427 -2.59 -4.43 16.04
CA VAL A 427 -3.49 -5.56 16.34
C VAL A 427 -4.30 -5.94 15.10
N SER A 428 -4.76 -4.97 14.31
CA SER A 428 -5.49 -5.23 13.07
C SER A 428 -4.69 -6.01 12.02
N MET A 429 -3.35 -5.93 12.07
CA MET A 429 -2.47 -6.64 11.15
C MET A 429 -2.15 -8.09 11.57
N LEU A 430 -2.34 -8.43 12.85
CA LEU A 430 -1.83 -9.69 13.41
C LEU A 430 -2.87 -10.55 14.15
N LEU A 431 -3.94 -9.96 14.66
CA LEU A 431 -4.88 -10.69 15.53
C LEU A 431 -6.29 -10.81 14.91
N PRO A 432 -7.02 -11.93 15.21
CA PRO A 432 -8.44 -11.97 14.96
C PRO A 432 -9.16 -10.99 15.90
N PRO A 433 -10.33 -10.47 15.56
CA PRO A 433 -11.18 -10.82 14.42
C PRO A 433 -11.00 -9.85 13.22
N PHE A 434 -9.89 -9.13 13.13
CA PHE A 434 -9.68 -8.12 12.12
C PHE A 434 -9.48 -8.71 10.73
N GLY A 435 -9.88 -7.93 9.70
CA GLY A 435 -9.95 -8.39 8.33
C GLY A 435 -8.62 -8.87 7.72
N VAL A 436 -7.46 -8.30 8.14
CA VAL A 436 -6.16 -8.74 7.61
C VAL A 436 -5.84 -10.18 8.00
N LEU A 437 -6.10 -10.60 9.24
CA LEU A 437 -5.85 -12.00 9.62
C LEU A 437 -6.85 -12.95 8.98
N LEU A 438 -8.13 -12.56 8.90
CA LEU A 438 -9.15 -13.32 8.19
C LEU A 438 -8.71 -13.61 6.75
N THR A 439 -8.23 -12.57 6.05
CA THR A 439 -7.77 -12.73 4.66
C THR A 439 -6.51 -13.56 4.52
N LYS A 440 -5.58 -13.50 5.48
CA LYS A 440 -4.42 -14.39 5.53
C LYS A 440 -4.85 -15.86 5.68
N TRP A 441 -5.82 -16.12 6.54
CA TRP A 441 -6.38 -17.47 6.71
C TRP A 441 -7.00 -17.97 5.41
N VAL A 442 -7.83 -17.17 4.74
CA VAL A 442 -8.45 -17.51 3.45
C VAL A 442 -7.36 -17.75 2.37
N SER A 443 -6.30 -16.94 2.34
CA SER A 443 -5.17 -17.14 1.41
C SER A 443 -4.41 -18.45 1.65
N MET A 444 -4.19 -18.83 2.93
CA MET A 444 -3.53 -20.09 3.27
C MET A 444 -4.38 -21.29 2.88
N GLU A 445 -5.69 -21.20 3.09
CA GLU A 445 -6.63 -22.23 2.69
C GLU A 445 -6.64 -22.41 1.17
N ALA A 446 -6.71 -21.32 0.41
CA ALA A 446 -6.63 -21.36 -1.05
C ALA A 446 -5.29 -21.92 -1.57
N ALA A 447 -4.21 -21.80 -0.78
CA ALA A 447 -2.88 -22.32 -1.11
C ALA A 447 -2.69 -23.80 -0.74
N SER A 448 -3.69 -24.49 -0.19
CA SER A 448 -3.56 -25.87 0.33
C SER A 448 -3.05 -26.88 -0.70
N SER A 449 -3.33 -26.66 -1.98
CA SER A 449 -2.86 -27.51 -3.08
C SER A 449 -1.40 -27.25 -3.49
N ASN A 450 -0.76 -26.14 -3.04
CA ASN A 450 0.61 -25.79 -3.40
C ASN A 450 1.52 -25.77 -2.16
N PRO A 451 2.30 -26.86 -1.91
CA PRO A 451 3.10 -27.00 -0.69
C PRO A 451 4.16 -25.89 -0.49
N VAL A 452 4.74 -25.37 -1.57
CA VAL A 452 5.75 -24.31 -1.50
C VAL A 452 5.11 -23.01 -1.05
N VAL A 453 3.99 -22.64 -1.69
CA VAL A 453 3.28 -21.39 -1.40
C VAL A 453 2.75 -21.40 0.04
N ILE A 454 2.07 -22.48 0.48
CA ILE A 454 1.50 -22.52 1.83
C ILE A 454 2.58 -22.42 2.92
N VAL A 455 3.72 -23.09 2.75
CA VAL A 455 4.85 -23.00 3.70
C VAL A 455 5.35 -21.55 3.80
N PHE A 456 5.51 -20.85 2.68
CA PHE A 456 5.92 -19.45 2.69
C PHE A 456 4.86 -18.55 3.32
N LEU A 457 3.57 -18.78 3.06
CA LEU A 457 2.48 -18.00 3.68
C LEU A 457 2.45 -18.18 5.21
N VAL A 458 2.62 -19.39 5.70
CA VAL A 458 2.64 -19.69 7.14
C VAL A 458 3.85 -19.02 7.80
N LEU A 459 5.06 -19.20 7.25
CA LEU A 459 6.28 -18.60 7.78
C LEU A 459 6.23 -17.07 7.78
N GLY A 460 5.78 -16.45 6.69
CA GLY A 460 5.65 -14.99 6.60
C GLY A 460 4.62 -14.44 7.59
N SER A 461 3.54 -15.17 7.83
CA SER A 461 2.52 -14.78 8.82
C SER A 461 3.04 -14.89 10.25
N ALA A 462 3.79 -15.94 10.57
CA ALA A 462 4.45 -16.07 11.86
C ALA A 462 5.44 -14.94 12.11
N LEU A 463 6.30 -14.60 11.14
CA LEU A 463 7.23 -13.48 11.23
C LEU A 463 6.50 -12.14 11.38
N THR A 464 5.36 -11.95 10.69
CA THR A 464 4.52 -10.76 10.84
C THR A 464 4.06 -10.59 12.29
N THR A 465 3.62 -11.65 12.92
CA THR A 465 3.18 -11.64 14.33
C THR A 465 4.33 -11.24 15.26
N VAL A 466 5.54 -11.77 15.03
CA VAL A 466 6.70 -11.50 15.89
C VAL A 466 7.09 -10.02 15.87
N TYR A 467 7.25 -9.39 14.69
CA TYR A 467 7.69 -7.99 14.67
C TYR A 467 6.64 -7.00 15.15
N TYR A 468 5.35 -7.26 14.93
CA TYR A 468 4.31 -6.41 15.49
C TYR A 468 4.09 -6.63 16.99
N ALA A 469 4.14 -7.88 17.48
CA ALA A 469 4.04 -8.17 18.91
C ALA A 469 5.18 -7.51 19.70
N LYS A 470 6.40 -7.56 19.17
CA LYS A 470 7.57 -6.88 19.72
C LYS A 470 7.33 -5.37 19.85
N TRP A 471 6.91 -4.72 18.80
CA TRP A 471 6.65 -3.29 18.80
C TRP A 471 5.47 -2.91 19.72
N LEU A 472 4.38 -3.67 19.65
CA LEU A 472 3.23 -3.49 20.53
C LEU A 472 3.62 -3.58 22.02
N GLY A 473 4.43 -4.58 22.39
CA GLY A 473 4.94 -4.73 23.75
C GLY A 473 5.74 -3.52 24.22
N THR A 474 6.53 -2.91 23.32
CA THR A 474 7.33 -1.71 23.65
C THR A 474 6.45 -0.49 23.92
N ILE A 475 5.49 -0.19 23.06
CA ILE A 475 4.64 1.01 23.24
C ILE A 475 3.68 0.89 24.43
N LEU A 476 3.29 -0.33 24.81
CA LEU A 476 2.41 -0.60 25.95
C LEU A 476 3.18 -0.78 27.27
N SER A 477 4.52 -0.84 27.24
CA SER A 477 5.31 -0.91 28.48
C SER A 477 5.11 0.34 29.33
N SER A 478 5.22 0.21 30.65
CA SER A 478 5.10 1.35 31.56
C SER A 478 6.43 2.13 31.65
N SER A 479 6.34 3.47 31.69
CA SER A 479 7.46 4.36 31.98
C SER A 479 7.14 5.23 33.19
N MET A 480 8.16 5.60 33.94
CA MET A 480 8.02 6.59 35.06
C MET A 480 7.86 8.03 34.56
N ASP A 481 8.27 8.32 33.33
CA ASP A 481 8.21 9.65 32.75
C ASP A 481 6.83 9.93 32.12
N LYS A 482 6.14 10.95 32.67
CA LYS A 482 4.80 11.39 32.25
C LYS A 482 4.80 12.75 31.53
N ASN A 483 5.96 13.32 31.22
CA ASN A 483 6.09 14.74 30.89
C ASN A 483 5.78 15.12 29.42
N ALA A 484 5.42 14.19 28.54
CA ALA A 484 5.04 14.52 27.17
C ALA A 484 3.53 14.77 27.06
N VAL A 485 3.14 16.02 26.79
CA VAL A 485 1.76 16.37 26.46
C VAL A 485 1.65 16.51 24.94
N PRO A 486 0.95 15.63 24.24
CA PRO A 486 0.78 15.77 22.81
C PRO A 486 -0.06 17.01 22.48
N HIS A 487 0.35 17.75 21.45
CA HIS A 487 -0.43 18.84 20.90
C HIS A 487 -1.65 18.26 20.20
N LYS A 488 -2.83 18.38 20.79
CA LYS A 488 -4.10 17.86 20.22
C LYS A 488 -4.65 18.83 19.18
N LYS A 489 -4.17 18.73 17.94
CA LYS A 489 -4.78 19.45 16.81
C LYS A 489 -5.92 18.59 16.24
N PRO A 490 -7.14 19.13 16.03
CA PRO A 490 -8.25 18.38 15.45
C PRO A 490 -7.90 17.77 14.08
N GLU A 491 -7.17 18.51 13.26
CA GLU A 491 -6.72 18.10 11.93
C GLU A 491 -5.82 16.85 11.95
N THR A 492 -5.11 16.63 13.06
CA THR A 492 -4.25 15.45 13.25
C THR A 492 -5.06 14.29 13.85
N TYR A 493 -5.80 14.52 14.92
CA TYR A 493 -6.43 13.42 15.68
C TYR A 493 -7.75 12.93 15.09
N PHE A 494 -8.47 13.75 14.31
CA PHE A 494 -9.66 13.30 13.61
C PHE A 494 -9.36 12.20 12.57
N PRO A 495 -8.40 12.40 11.63
CA PRO A 495 -8.07 11.34 10.67
C PRO A 495 -7.59 10.04 11.33
N LEU A 496 -6.79 10.15 12.40
CA LEU A 496 -6.33 8.97 13.16
C LEU A 496 -7.51 8.20 13.77
N SER A 497 -8.42 8.91 14.45
CA SER A 497 -9.59 8.30 15.08
C SER A 497 -10.58 7.76 14.05
N PHE A 498 -10.76 8.47 12.93
CA PHE A 498 -11.59 8.05 11.81
C PHE A 498 -11.08 6.74 11.19
N LEU A 499 -9.78 6.64 10.90
CA LEU A 499 -9.17 5.42 10.37
C LEU A 499 -9.22 4.28 11.39
N GLY A 500 -9.01 4.57 12.68
CA GLY A 500 -9.16 3.58 13.76
C GLY A 500 -10.59 3.02 13.82
N LEU A 501 -11.60 3.89 13.73
CA LEU A 501 -13.01 3.47 13.64
C LEU A 501 -13.28 2.68 12.35
N ALA A 502 -12.73 3.11 11.21
CA ALA A 502 -12.89 2.42 9.94
C ALA A 502 -12.35 0.98 9.99
N ILE A 503 -11.21 0.72 10.66
CA ILE A 503 -10.69 -0.65 10.87
C ILE A 503 -11.72 -1.53 11.58
N VAL A 504 -12.32 -1.02 12.66
CA VAL A 504 -13.29 -1.78 13.45
C VAL A 504 -14.57 -2.02 12.65
N VAL A 505 -15.12 -0.97 12.05
CA VAL A 505 -16.38 -1.04 11.27
C VAL A 505 -16.24 -1.98 10.07
N THR A 506 -15.18 -1.83 9.26
CA THR A 506 -14.98 -2.70 8.09
C THR A 506 -14.76 -4.17 8.49
N SER A 507 -14.12 -4.42 9.64
CA SER A 507 -13.91 -5.79 10.13
C SER A 507 -15.21 -6.41 10.67
N ILE A 508 -16.10 -5.62 11.30
CA ILE A 508 -17.43 -6.11 11.73
C ILE A 508 -18.30 -6.43 10.51
N PHE A 509 -18.28 -5.57 9.51
CA PHE A 509 -19.10 -5.72 8.29
C PHE A 509 -18.39 -6.49 7.18
N VAL A 510 -17.34 -7.26 7.49
CA VAL A 510 -16.53 -8.00 6.50
C VAL A 510 -17.38 -8.89 5.59
N PHE A 511 -18.40 -9.56 6.12
CA PHE A 511 -19.28 -10.44 5.35
C PHE A 511 -20.19 -9.65 4.39
N SER A 512 -20.68 -8.48 4.80
CA SER A 512 -21.46 -7.61 3.94
C SER A 512 -20.60 -7.04 2.80
N ILE A 513 -19.36 -6.64 3.11
CA ILE A 513 -18.37 -6.18 2.12
C ILE A 513 -18.06 -7.31 1.12
N TYR A 514 -17.87 -8.53 1.62
CA TYR A 514 -17.64 -9.70 0.78
C TYR A 514 -18.79 -9.95 -0.20
N ASN A 515 -20.02 -9.97 0.30
CA ASN A 515 -21.19 -10.27 -0.54
C ASN A 515 -21.48 -9.17 -1.58
N TYR A 516 -21.28 -7.89 -1.21
CA TYR A 516 -21.62 -6.77 -2.07
C TYR A 516 -20.55 -6.45 -3.11
N PHE A 517 -19.28 -6.48 -2.74
CA PHE A 517 -18.18 -6.06 -3.62
C PHE A 517 -17.36 -7.23 -4.16
N ILE A 518 -17.02 -8.22 -3.31
CA ILE A 518 -15.95 -9.16 -3.61
C ILE A 518 -16.47 -10.36 -4.38
N LYS A 519 -17.55 -10.97 -3.89
CA LYS A 519 -18.16 -12.14 -4.53
C LYS A 519 -18.56 -11.84 -5.98
N PRO A 520 -19.33 -10.76 -6.29
CA PRO A 520 -19.69 -10.45 -7.69
C PRO A 520 -18.46 -10.17 -8.56
N GLN A 521 -17.44 -9.50 -8.00
CA GLN A 521 -16.21 -9.23 -8.75
C GLN A 521 -15.45 -10.49 -9.13
N VAL A 522 -15.35 -11.46 -8.22
CA VAL A 522 -14.70 -12.75 -8.52
C VAL A 522 -15.49 -13.54 -9.54
N GLU A 523 -16.83 -13.51 -9.47
CA GLU A 523 -17.71 -14.13 -10.47
C GLU A 523 -17.49 -13.53 -11.86
N ILE A 524 -17.29 -12.21 -11.96
CA ILE A 524 -16.98 -11.54 -13.24
C ILE A 524 -15.61 -11.97 -13.76
N LEU A 525 -14.58 -11.99 -12.89
CA LEU A 525 -13.21 -12.30 -13.29
C LEU A 525 -13.02 -13.77 -13.70
N LEU A 526 -13.55 -14.71 -12.91
CA LEU A 526 -13.26 -16.14 -13.09
C LEU A 526 -14.45 -16.97 -13.60
N LYS A 527 -15.61 -16.34 -13.82
CA LYS A 527 -16.88 -16.99 -14.21
C LYS A 527 -17.33 -18.08 -13.24
N THR A 528 -16.80 -18.09 -12.01
CA THR A 528 -17.09 -19.03 -10.94
C THR A 528 -17.19 -18.30 -9.63
N ALA A 529 -18.20 -18.63 -8.81
CA ALA A 529 -18.36 -18.05 -7.49
C ALA A 529 -17.35 -18.65 -6.51
N PRO A 530 -16.75 -17.82 -5.61
CA PRO A 530 -16.01 -18.37 -4.49
C PRO A 530 -16.97 -19.09 -3.54
N VAL A 531 -16.61 -20.31 -3.14
CA VAL A 531 -17.42 -21.11 -2.20
C VAL A 531 -17.15 -20.62 -0.77
N ILE A 532 -17.65 -19.44 -0.47
CA ILE A 532 -17.69 -18.95 0.91
C ILE A 532 -19.17 -18.79 1.26
N SER A 533 -19.64 -19.58 2.19
CA SER A 533 -20.94 -19.40 2.81
C SER A 533 -20.77 -18.73 4.15
N GLY A 534 -21.64 -17.78 4.49
CA GLY A 534 -21.70 -17.16 5.79
C GLY A 534 -23.10 -17.32 6.37
N GLN A 535 -23.18 -17.91 7.54
CA GLN A 535 -24.29 -17.65 8.45
C GLN A 535 -23.83 -16.54 9.41
N ALA A 536 -24.79 -15.79 9.97
CA ALA A 536 -24.52 -14.60 10.78
C ALA A 536 -23.29 -14.75 11.71
N GLY A 537 -22.19 -14.08 11.35
CA GLY A 537 -20.99 -14.02 12.18
C GLY A 537 -19.92 -15.10 11.95
N GLN A 538 -20.08 -15.95 10.95
CA GLN A 538 -19.06 -16.95 10.57
C GLN A 538 -18.72 -16.82 9.09
N PHE A 539 -17.46 -17.00 8.78
CA PHE A 539 -16.93 -17.12 7.43
C PHE A 539 -16.57 -18.60 7.22
N THR A 540 -17.36 -19.30 6.42
CA THR A 540 -17.21 -20.76 6.24
C THR A 540 -16.81 -21.04 4.80
N SER A 541 -15.73 -21.79 4.63
CA SER A 541 -15.23 -22.29 3.36
C SER A 541 -15.37 -23.82 3.31
N GLU A 542 -14.85 -24.46 2.28
CA GLU A 542 -14.87 -25.93 2.14
C GLU A 542 -14.01 -26.64 3.20
N ILE A 543 -12.95 -26.00 3.69
CA ILE A 543 -11.95 -26.63 4.58
C ILE A 543 -12.16 -26.21 6.03
N GLY A 544 -12.73 -25.03 6.30
CA GLY A 544 -12.85 -24.53 7.66
C GLY A 544 -13.88 -23.44 7.88
N ALA A 545 -14.02 -23.01 9.13
CA ALA A 545 -14.89 -21.92 9.53
C ALA A 545 -14.17 -20.93 10.45
N PHE A 546 -14.37 -19.63 10.21
CA PHE A 546 -13.80 -18.55 11.01
C PHE A 546 -14.92 -17.75 11.68
N ALA A 547 -15.10 -17.94 12.99
CA ALA A 547 -16.17 -17.33 13.79
C ALA A 547 -15.78 -15.90 14.24
N TYR A 548 -15.71 -14.93 13.32
CA TYR A 548 -15.26 -13.57 13.63
C TYR A 548 -16.17 -12.83 14.61
N ALA A 549 -17.49 -13.03 14.54
CA ALA A 549 -18.43 -12.35 15.44
C ALA A 549 -18.28 -12.82 16.89
N ALA A 550 -18.06 -14.11 17.14
CA ALA A 550 -17.82 -14.63 18.47
C ALA A 550 -16.57 -13.99 19.11
N ILE A 551 -15.53 -13.78 18.32
CA ILE A 551 -14.30 -13.14 18.80
C ILE A 551 -14.54 -11.66 19.13
N PHE A 552 -15.30 -10.92 18.29
CA PHE A 552 -15.71 -9.54 18.62
C PHE A 552 -16.53 -9.46 19.91
N VAL A 553 -17.44 -10.41 20.15
CA VAL A 553 -18.21 -10.48 21.40
C VAL A 553 -17.27 -10.69 22.59
N VAL A 554 -16.32 -11.60 22.50
CA VAL A 554 -15.32 -11.84 23.57
C VAL A 554 -14.49 -10.59 23.83
N LEU A 555 -14.02 -9.89 22.78
CA LEU A 555 -13.29 -8.62 22.93
C LEU A 555 -14.15 -7.52 23.56
N ALA A 556 -15.41 -7.39 23.14
CA ALA A 556 -16.34 -6.42 23.73
C ALA A 556 -16.58 -6.72 25.22
N LEU A 557 -16.78 -7.99 25.59
CA LEU A 557 -16.91 -8.41 26.99
C LEU A 557 -15.64 -8.12 27.79
N ALA A 558 -14.45 -8.38 27.22
CA ALA A 558 -13.18 -8.05 27.89
C ALA A 558 -13.04 -6.55 28.16
N VAL A 559 -13.41 -5.70 27.19
CA VAL A 559 -13.43 -4.23 27.37
C VAL A 559 -14.44 -3.83 28.43
N LEU A 560 -15.66 -4.39 28.43
CA LEU A 560 -16.68 -4.11 29.44
C LEU A 560 -16.22 -4.51 30.85
N ILE A 561 -15.62 -5.70 30.99
CA ILE A 561 -15.04 -6.17 32.26
C ILE A 561 -13.94 -5.21 32.72
N TYR A 562 -13.03 -4.81 31.83
CA TYR A 562 -11.98 -3.84 32.15
C TYR A 562 -12.58 -2.51 32.63
N LEU A 563 -13.56 -1.96 31.92
CA LEU A 563 -14.21 -0.70 32.28
C LEU A 563 -14.93 -0.80 33.64
N ALA A 564 -15.56 -1.95 33.94
CA ALA A 564 -16.23 -2.20 35.21
C ALA A 564 -15.23 -2.36 36.38
N THR A 565 -14.04 -2.91 36.12
CA THR A 565 -13.07 -3.29 37.15
C THR A 565 -11.88 -2.34 37.27
N LYS A 566 -11.69 -1.40 36.33
CA LYS A 566 -10.51 -0.51 36.28
C LYS A 566 -10.26 0.27 37.57
N ASN A 567 -11.31 0.62 38.32
CA ASN A 567 -11.19 1.34 39.60
C ASN A 567 -10.91 0.39 40.78
N MET A 568 -11.01 -0.92 40.60
CA MET A 568 -10.72 -1.92 41.62
C MET A 568 -9.23 -2.27 41.69
N PHE A 569 -8.48 -1.95 40.65
CA PHE A 569 -7.06 -2.23 40.55
C PHE A 569 -6.27 -0.92 40.61
N THR A 570 -5.52 -0.69 41.68
CA THR A 570 -4.54 0.38 41.74
C THR A 570 -3.24 -0.14 41.11
N PRO A 571 -2.81 0.37 39.94
CA PRO A 571 -1.56 -0.06 39.35
C PRO A 571 -0.39 0.32 40.28
N ARG A 572 0.39 -0.68 40.70
CA ARG A 572 1.66 -0.44 41.38
C ARG A 572 2.76 -0.44 40.31
N THR A 573 3.41 0.69 40.13
CA THR A 573 4.64 0.78 39.36
C THR A 573 5.79 0.27 40.23
N SER A 574 6.47 -0.78 39.80
CA SER A 574 7.71 -1.27 40.40
C SER A 574 8.85 -1.08 39.39
N SER A 575 10.04 -0.73 39.90
CA SER A 575 11.26 -0.77 39.10
C SER A 575 11.60 -2.22 38.72
N TYR A 576 12.38 -2.39 37.67
CA TYR A 576 12.90 -3.71 37.31
C TYR A 576 13.69 -4.30 38.48
N TYR A 577 13.53 -5.61 38.70
CA TYR A 577 14.34 -6.31 39.70
C TYR A 577 15.77 -6.47 39.16
N MET A 578 16.73 -5.79 39.81
CA MET A 578 18.12 -5.77 39.40
C MET A 578 19.02 -6.37 40.52
N CYS A 579 18.64 -7.56 41.01
CA CYS A 579 19.42 -8.32 41.99
C CYS A 579 19.86 -7.53 43.24
N GLY A 580 19.07 -6.54 43.65
CA GLY A 580 19.23 -5.87 44.95
C GLY A 580 19.93 -4.51 44.94
N GLU A 581 20.61 -4.09 43.90
CA GLU A 581 21.23 -2.77 43.81
C GLU A 581 20.75 -1.97 42.60
N ASN A 582 19.77 -1.11 42.80
CA ASN A 582 19.29 -0.16 41.77
C ASN A 582 19.73 1.25 42.14
N ASN A 583 20.37 1.96 41.25
CA ASN A 583 20.58 3.40 41.35
C ASN A 583 19.79 4.10 40.22
N LEU A 584 18.94 5.05 40.61
CA LEU A 584 18.16 5.89 39.69
C LEU A 584 18.93 7.20 39.51
N GLU A 585 19.60 7.35 38.38
CA GLU A 585 20.20 8.61 37.98
C GLU A 585 19.45 9.18 36.77
N LYS A 586 18.79 10.33 36.93
CA LYS A 586 18.04 11.01 35.84
C LYS A 586 17.07 10.10 35.10
N ASP A 587 16.19 9.41 35.79
CA ASP A 587 15.19 8.48 35.24
C ASP A 587 15.75 7.28 34.48
N ARG A 588 17.02 6.95 34.66
CA ARG A 588 17.67 5.76 34.07
C ARG A 588 18.12 4.82 35.18
N LEU A 589 17.79 3.53 35.00
CA LEU A 589 18.30 2.47 35.86
C LEU A 589 19.78 2.24 35.56
N MET A 590 20.62 2.40 36.56
CA MET A 590 22.05 2.10 36.51
C MET A 590 22.29 0.79 37.24
N PHE A 591 23.04 -0.11 36.61
CA PHE A 591 23.46 -1.38 37.18
C PHE A 591 24.91 -1.25 37.71
N ARG A 592 25.16 -1.70 38.93
CA ARG A 592 26.51 -1.79 39.47
C ARG A 592 27.16 -3.08 38.99
N ASN A 593 28.20 -2.95 38.15
CA ASN A 593 28.95 -4.11 37.65
C ASN A 593 29.90 -4.70 38.68
N GLY A 594 30.51 -5.85 38.35
CA GLY A 594 31.47 -6.54 39.25
C GLY A 594 32.74 -5.73 39.62
N LEU A 595 33.00 -4.63 38.91
CA LEU A 595 34.07 -3.67 39.18
C LEU A 595 33.63 -2.50 40.06
N CYS A 596 32.45 -2.57 40.66
CA CYS A 596 31.82 -1.51 41.46
C CYS A 596 31.60 -0.19 40.73
N SER A 597 31.60 -0.18 39.37
CA SER A 597 31.21 0.96 38.54
C SER A 597 29.73 0.85 38.13
N TYR A 598 29.06 2.00 37.92
CA TYR A 598 27.68 2.04 37.49
C TYR A 598 27.62 2.09 35.94
N GLU A 599 26.95 1.14 35.36
CA GLU A 599 26.70 1.05 33.90
C GLU A 599 25.23 1.21 33.60
N LYS A 600 24.91 1.82 32.44
CA LYS A 600 23.53 1.93 31.97
C LYS A 600 23.01 0.56 31.63
N SER A 601 21.93 0.15 32.29
CA SER A 601 21.19 -1.03 31.91
C SER A 601 20.09 -0.67 30.93
N SER A 602 20.07 -1.31 29.77
CA SER A 602 18.99 -1.20 28.82
C SER A 602 18.44 -2.58 28.50
N VAL A 603 17.14 -2.72 28.58
CA VAL A 603 16.45 -3.90 28.05
C VAL A 603 16.01 -3.56 26.62
N SER A 604 16.49 -4.32 25.65
CA SER A 604 16.11 -4.14 24.26
C SER A 604 15.46 -5.42 23.71
N ASN A 605 14.62 -5.24 22.67
CA ASN A 605 14.05 -6.37 21.96
C ASN A 605 15.10 -7.13 21.14
N ILE A 606 14.77 -8.38 20.78
CA ILE A 606 15.61 -9.21 19.91
C ILE A 606 15.33 -8.83 18.45
N TYR A 607 16.36 -8.38 17.73
CA TYR A 607 16.25 -7.96 16.31
C TYR A 607 16.83 -8.99 15.34
N LEU A 608 17.54 -10.00 15.79
CA LEU A 608 18.15 -11.06 14.98
C LEU A 608 18.93 -10.54 13.76
N GLN A 609 19.60 -9.39 13.89
CA GLN A 609 20.32 -8.73 12.79
C GLN A 609 21.41 -9.60 12.17
N ASN A 610 22.03 -10.49 12.96
CA ASN A 610 23.04 -11.43 12.46
C ASN A 610 22.45 -12.48 11.50
N THR A 611 21.17 -12.82 11.68
CA THR A 611 20.46 -13.85 10.87
C THR A 611 19.65 -13.20 9.75
N PHE A 612 18.85 -12.18 10.07
CA PHE A 612 17.91 -11.52 9.16
C PHE A 612 18.36 -10.10 8.77
N GLY A 613 19.64 -9.78 8.90
CA GLY A 613 20.17 -8.47 8.54
C GLY A 613 20.08 -8.16 7.04
N GLU A 614 19.85 -6.89 6.73
CA GLU A 614 19.66 -6.41 5.36
C GLU A 614 20.78 -6.80 4.41
N SER A 615 22.04 -6.65 4.82
CA SER A 615 23.20 -6.90 3.95
C SER A 615 23.26 -8.31 3.38
N LYS A 616 22.83 -9.31 4.15
CA LYS A 616 22.84 -10.73 3.74
C LYS A 616 21.57 -11.11 2.99
N LEU A 617 20.41 -10.84 3.59
CA LEU A 617 19.13 -11.28 3.04
C LEU A 617 18.72 -10.52 1.77
N THR A 618 19.08 -9.24 1.63
CA THR A 618 18.75 -8.48 0.43
C THR A 618 19.45 -9.03 -0.80
N THR A 619 20.74 -9.37 -0.70
CA THR A 619 21.50 -9.96 -1.82
C THR A 619 20.93 -11.32 -2.23
N LEU A 620 20.65 -12.20 -1.24
CA LEU A 620 20.01 -13.49 -1.49
C LEU A 620 18.61 -13.31 -2.10
N GLY A 621 17.82 -12.37 -1.55
CA GLY A 621 16.49 -12.03 -2.04
C GLY A 621 16.50 -11.56 -3.48
N TYR A 622 17.46 -10.71 -3.87
CA TYR A 622 17.61 -10.27 -5.27
C TYR A 622 17.92 -11.44 -6.20
N ALA A 623 18.90 -12.28 -5.86
CA ALA A 623 19.27 -13.40 -6.71
C ALA A 623 18.09 -14.35 -6.95
N ILE A 624 17.37 -14.74 -5.89
CA ILE A 624 16.23 -15.65 -6.03
C ILE A 624 15.07 -14.97 -6.76
N SER A 625 14.78 -13.71 -6.48
CA SER A 625 13.69 -12.98 -7.14
C SER A 625 13.91 -12.80 -8.64
N ILE A 626 15.15 -12.52 -9.06
CA ILE A 626 15.51 -12.44 -10.47
C ILE A 626 15.32 -13.80 -11.16
N ILE A 627 15.75 -14.88 -10.52
CA ILE A 627 15.52 -16.24 -11.05
C ILE A 627 14.02 -16.53 -11.22
N LEU A 628 13.21 -16.19 -10.21
CA LEU A 628 11.76 -16.40 -10.27
C LEU A 628 11.09 -15.56 -11.36
N ILE A 629 11.53 -14.31 -11.58
CA ILE A 629 11.04 -13.46 -12.68
C ILE A 629 11.42 -14.08 -14.05
N VAL A 630 12.67 -14.58 -14.18
CA VAL A 630 13.11 -15.25 -15.40
C VAL A 630 12.28 -16.51 -15.67
N ILE A 631 11.97 -17.29 -14.63
CA ILE A 631 11.10 -18.48 -14.74
C ILE A 631 9.69 -18.06 -15.18
N ALA A 632 9.14 -16.96 -14.63
CA ALA A 632 7.83 -16.46 -15.01
C ALA A 632 7.80 -16.02 -16.49
N LEU A 633 8.86 -15.35 -16.97
CA LEU A 633 9.01 -14.98 -18.37
C LEU A 633 9.19 -16.19 -19.28
N ALA A 634 10.00 -17.18 -18.88
CA ALA A 634 10.19 -18.43 -19.63
C ALA A 634 8.89 -19.23 -19.72
N GLY A 635 8.14 -19.32 -18.62
CA GLY A 635 6.79 -19.91 -18.63
C GLY A 635 5.80 -19.17 -19.53
N GLY A 636 6.01 -17.86 -19.75
CA GLY A 636 5.26 -17.05 -20.73
C GLY A 636 5.67 -17.27 -22.18
N VAL A 637 6.87 -17.81 -22.44
CA VAL A 637 7.36 -18.14 -23.80
C VAL A 637 7.03 -19.59 -24.18
N GLY A 638 6.52 -20.40 -23.23
CA GLY A 638 6.15 -21.81 -23.50
C GLY A 638 7.36 -22.77 -23.47
N LEU A 639 8.45 -22.39 -22.78
CA LEU A 639 9.61 -23.23 -22.49
C LEU A 639 9.41 -24.08 -21.25
#